data_3fab95a58f458f2d42017f46b404f546
#
_entry.id   3fab95a58f458f2d42017f46b404f546
#
_cell.length_a   1.000
_cell.length_b   1.000
_cell.length_c   1.000
_cell.angle_alpha   90.00
_cell.angle_beta   90.00
_cell.angle_gamma   90.00
#
_symmetry.space_group_name_H-M   'P 1'
#
loop_
_entity.id
_entity.type
_entity.pdbx_description
1 polymer ?
#
loop_
_entity_poly.entity_id
_entity_poly.type
_entity_poly.pdbx_seq_one_letter_code
_entity_poly.pdbx_strand_id
1 'polypeptide(L)'
;MTASPPHGADQGETPNHQQHGGASSASASQTPDASTPRNRSVDEPRERETTNDEQSPLLPPADYDAFGARLGRVDSHVDDSQTTKSLWYLTVLTIGIGGLQIAWSVELSNGSPYLLSLGLSKSLMALVWIAGPLTGTLVQPYVGMLSDNCRLSWGKRKPFMLGGAAATIISLLFLAWTKEIVGGVLGVFGADPQSHGVKVTIIVVAVIGVYLLDFAINTVQAALRTFIVDCGPAHQQEAANSMASRMTGIGNIIGYIAGYVNLTTSFWFLGDTQFKILCAVASIALGATVILSAALIKERDPRLDGPPKKKQSIFVFFFTLFKSIKRMPPQIKRVCQVQFFGWVGFFPLLFYTSSYIGEIYVQPFLEENPHMSPEEIDKLYEHATRIGSFALLINSIVSLLINVFLPFFVAPTYDNHPVLDDSESGTKKSLLDSLRIPGLTLRRAWFGSLILFAIVMVCTVFVRSVNAATVLIGIAGITWAITLWAPFAIISAEISRRDALARAQRRHHRIDNHDSPSTLPAPIPATDNTSPMELTETPKEEVDQAGVIMGIHNMSVSAPQIIANVGSSLIFRIWQKPRGTPGDHSIGIVLALGGVFALVAAFFVLRIKDDVSRPPETLADEEHGVDDQDDDESSPNGDLSTRTKPGYSAVPTADSEAPREVEAS
;
A
#
# COMPACT_ATOMS: atom_id res chain seq x y z
N MET A 1 11.00 53.53 -34.99
CA MET A 1 10.05 54.65 -34.90
C MET A 1 9.48 54.58 -33.51
N THR A 2 10.12 55.25 -32.56
CA THR A 2 9.78 56.56 -31.98
C THR A 2 8.42 56.53 -31.31
N ALA A 3 8.17 56.84 -30.02
CA ALA A 3 8.86 57.58 -29.00
C ALA A 3 8.11 57.37 -27.68
N SER A 4 8.81 57.49 -26.58
CA SER A 4 8.30 57.79 -25.22
C SER A 4 8.31 59.30 -25.00
N PRO A 5 8.10 59.82 -23.75
CA PRO A 5 6.88 60.12 -22.96
C PRO A 5 6.68 61.64 -22.83
N PRO A 6 6.04 62.28 -21.87
CA PRO A 6 6.60 62.69 -20.60
C PRO A 6 5.64 62.94 -19.38
N HIS A 7 6.21 62.84 -18.19
CA HIS A 7 6.34 63.77 -17.02
C HIS A 7 5.23 64.68 -16.51
N GLY A 8 5.15 64.75 -15.16
CA GLY A 8 4.75 65.85 -14.30
C GLY A 8 4.22 65.30 -12.99
N ALA A 9 4.86 65.14 -11.85
CA ALA A 9 5.34 66.16 -10.87
C ALA A 9 4.18 67.02 -10.34
N ASP A 10 3.84 66.99 -9.08
CA ASP A 10 4.43 67.75 -7.98
C ASP A 10 3.61 67.60 -6.68
N GLN A 11 4.26 67.39 -5.57
CA GLN A 11 4.35 68.08 -4.31
C GLN A 11 3.05 68.35 -3.51
N GLY A 12 3.06 67.97 -2.25
CA GLY A 12 3.18 68.94 -1.19
C GLY A 12 2.44 68.57 0.08
N GLU A 13 3.23 68.41 1.11
CA GLU A 13 3.08 68.98 2.45
C GLU A 13 2.13 68.39 3.49
N THR A 14 2.77 67.91 4.54
CA THR A 14 2.36 67.93 5.95
C THR A 14 2.27 69.38 6.49
N PRO A 15 1.60 69.69 7.59
CA PRO A 15 2.14 69.42 8.91
C PRO A 15 1.12 69.28 10.10
N ASN A 16 1.58 68.60 11.12
CA ASN A 16 1.72 68.92 12.56
C ASN A 16 0.65 69.79 13.30
N HIS A 17 0.24 69.38 14.45
CA HIS A 17 0.30 69.99 15.80
C HIS A 17 -0.72 69.37 16.75
N GLN A 18 -0.20 68.77 17.84
CA GLN A 18 -0.07 69.25 19.21
C GLN A 18 -1.40 69.22 20.02
N GLN A 19 -1.35 68.38 21.05
CA GLN A 19 -1.01 68.65 22.46
C GLN A 19 -2.20 68.98 23.37
N HIS A 20 -2.09 68.48 24.53
CA HIS A 20 -2.51 68.76 25.88
C HIS A 20 -3.57 67.79 26.43
N GLY A 21 -3.42 67.17 27.56
CA GLY A 21 -2.64 67.53 28.78
C GLY A 21 -3.49 67.21 30.01
N GLY A 22 -2.81 66.82 31.06
CA GLY A 22 -3.25 66.89 32.41
C GLY A 22 -3.77 65.60 33.02
N ALA A 23 -3.04 64.91 33.78
CA ALA A 23 -2.45 65.09 35.08
C ALA A 23 -3.40 64.78 36.23
N SER A 24 -2.89 63.99 37.05
CA SER A 24 -2.71 63.96 38.50
C SER A 24 -3.78 63.12 39.23
N SER A 25 -3.55 62.33 40.18
CA SER A 25 -2.60 62.16 41.24
C SER A 25 -3.12 61.09 42.19
N ALA A 26 -2.28 60.22 42.62
CA ALA A 26 -1.80 60.05 44.01
C ALA A 26 -2.79 59.37 44.96
N SER A 27 -2.40 58.36 45.52
CA SER A 27 -1.71 57.97 46.71
C SER A 27 -2.44 56.93 47.58
N ALA A 28 -1.71 55.98 47.94
CA ALA A 28 -1.29 55.52 49.28
C ALA A 28 -2.19 54.52 50.01
N SER A 29 -1.62 53.37 50.19
CA SER A 29 -1.18 52.74 51.45
C SER A 29 -2.22 52.13 52.38
N GLN A 30 -2.05 50.92 52.69
CA GLN A 30 -1.82 50.32 54.01
C GLN A 30 -2.49 48.93 54.17
N THR A 31 -1.67 47.92 54.41
CA THR A 31 -1.94 46.74 55.23
C THR A 31 -1.94 47.17 56.73
N PRO A 32 -2.36 46.38 57.73
CA PRO A 32 -2.31 44.92 57.86
C PRO A 32 -3.42 44.26 58.74
N ASP A 33 -3.21 42.98 58.99
CA ASP A 33 -3.46 42.13 60.16
C ASP A 33 -4.77 41.38 60.40
N ALA A 34 -4.51 40.09 60.46
CA ALA A 34 -4.79 39.06 61.49
C ALA A 34 -6.22 38.85 62.02
N SER A 35 -6.69 37.63 61.87
CA SER A 35 -7.04 36.72 63.00
C SER A 35 -8.15 35.72 62.61
N THR A 36 -7.84 34.45 62.78
CA THR A 36 -8.70 33.28 63.01
C THR A 36 -9.52 33.49 64.30
N PRO A 37 -10.61 32.73 64.67
CA PRO A 37 -10.88 31.32 64.38
C PRO A 37 -12.38 30.87 64.37
N ARG A 38 -12.55 29.55 63.95
CA ARG A 38 -13.56 28.58 64.47
C ARG A 38 -15.07 28.83 64.32
N ASN A 39 -15.79 27.93 63.67
CA ASN A 39 -16.51 26.80 64.23
C ASN A 39 -17.34 25.98 63.21
N ARG A 40 -17.29 24.70 63.35
CA ARG A 40 -18.21 23.55 63.23
C ARG A 40 -19.70 23.82 62.97
N SER A 41 -20.25 23.05 62.00
CA SER A 41 -21.44 22.18 62.09
C SER A 41 -21.50 21.38 60.76
N VAL A 42 -21.39 20.10 60.77
CA VAL A 42 -22.28 18.95 60.84
C VAL A 42 -23.60 19.22 60.13
N ASP A 43 -23.83 18.58 58.95
CA ASP A 43 -24.84 17.60 58.71
C ASP A 43 -25.09 17.33 57.22
N GLU A 44 -25.15 16.05 56.95
CA GLU A 44 -26.00 15.21 56.07
C GLU A 44 -25.77 15.13 54.57
N PRO A 45 -26.00 13.92 54.01
CA PRO A 45 -25.53 13.53 52.67
C PRO A 45 -26.62 13.81 51.62
N ARG A 46 -26.22 14.46 50.55
CA ARG A 46 -27.04 14.52 49.32
C ARG A 46 -26.58 13.49 48.33
N GLU A 47 -27.52 12.66 47.95
CA GLU A 47 -27.50 11.66 46.91
C GLU A 47 -26.78 12.15 45.66
N ARG A 48 -25.80 11.38 45.19
CA ARG A 48 -25.18 11.55 43.87
C ARG A 48 -26.08 10.89 42.82
N GLU A 49 -26.74 11.71 42.05
CA GLU A 49 -27.19 11.31 40.71
C GLU A 49 -25.97 10.92 39.88
N THR A 50 -25.95 9.66 39.49
CA THR A 50 -25.02 9.11 38.51
C THR A 50 -25.45 9.58 37.12
N THR A 51 -24.89 10.68 36.64
CA THR A 51 -24.87 10.98 35.22
C THR A 51 -23.74 10.17 34.60
N ASN A 52 -24.07 9.27 33.71
CA ASN A 52 -23.16 8.53 32.84
C ASN A 52 -22.41 9.55 31.96
N ASP A 53 -21.17 9.83 32.32
CA ASP A 53 -20.29 10.71 31.57
C ASP A 53 -19.35 9.85 30.71
N GLU A 54 -19.87 9.47 29.53
CA GLU A 54 -19.11 8.74 28.50
C GLU A 54 -18.02 9.62 27.82
N GLN A 55 -17.73 10.81 28.36
CA GLN A 55 -16.76 11.77 27.81
C GLN A 55 -15.63 12.14 28.77
N SER A 56 -15.40 11.39 29.82
CA SER A 56 -14.25 11.62 30.69
C SER A 56 -12.95 11.23 29.99
N PRO A 57 -11.95 12.13 29.89
CA PRO A 57 -10.66 11.77 29.35
C PRO A 57 -9.99 10.71 30.22
N LEU A 58 -9.44 9.69 29.60
CA LEU A 58 -8.83 8.49 30.21
C LEU A 58 -7.54 8.75 30.99
N LEU A 59 -7.23 9.99 31.33
CA LEU A 59 -6.06 10.37 32.15
C LEU A 59 -6.49 11.30 33.30
N PRO A 60 -6.04 11.07 34.54
CA PRO A 60 -6.25 12.01 35.63
C PRO A 60 -5.56 13.34 35.33
N PRO A 61 -6.12 14.48 35.78
CA PRO A 61 -5.49 15.78 35.59
C PRO A 61 -4.16 15.80 36.34
N ALA A 62 -3.07 15.86 35.60
CA ALA A 62 -1.76 16.18 36.15
C ALA A 62 -1.69 17.71 36.37
N ASP A 63 -1.04 18.14 37.44
CA ASP A 63 -0.85 19.54 37.84
C ASP A 63 -0.24 20.34 36.68
N TYR A 64 -1.09 21.18 36.04
CA TYR A 64 -0.79 21.88 34.78
C TYR A 64 -0.49 23.36 34.94
N ASP A 65 0.05 23.84 36.07
CA ASP A 65 0.13 25.27 36.29
C ASP A 65 1.43 26.00 35.89
N ALA A 66 2.46 25.31 35.43
CA ALA A 66 3.70 25.98 35.00
C ALA A 66 4.23 25.65 33.60
N PHE A 67 3.78 24.56 32.96
CA PHE A 67 4.29 24.11 31.64
C PHE A 67 3.26 24.30 30.51
N GLY A 68 1.99 24.55 30.86
CA GLY A 68 0.86 24.58 29.93
C GLY A 68 0.83 25.80 29.00
N ALA A 69 1.41 26.95 29.44
CA ALA A 69 1.36 28.18 28.64
C ALA A 69 2.28 28.17 27.39
N ARG A 70 3.23 27.24 27.30
CA ARG A 70 4.09 27.09 26.10
C ARG A 70 3.63 25.97 25.16
N LEU A 71 2.83 25.01 25.62
CA LEU A 71 2.28 23.90 24.82
C LEU A 71 0.94 24.28 24.15
N GLY A 72 0.16 25.20 24.71
CA GLY A 72 -1.13 25.60 24.15
C GLY A 72 -1.11 26.22 22.74
N ARG A 73 0.06 26.58 22.23
CA ARG A 73 0.23 27.06 20.84
C ARG A 73 0.64 25.96 19.83
N VAL A 74 1.07 24.81 20.34
CA VAL A 74 1.47 23.66 19.49
C VAL A 74 0.29 22.72 19.29
N ASP A 75 -0.61 22.60 20.27
CA ASP A 75 -1.74 21.65 20.22
C ASP A 75 -2.87 22.07 19.30
N SER A 76 -3.09 23.38 19.07
CA SER A 76 -4.13 23.82 18.13
C SER A 76 -3.85 23.46 16.67
N HIS A 77 -2.57 23.27 16.29
CA HIS A 77 -2.20 22.79 14.95
C HIS A 77 -2.23 21.27 14.81
N VAL A 78 -2.10 20.51 15.90
CA VAL A 78 -2.21 19.04 15.90
C VAL A 78 -3.68 18.64 15.78
N ASP A 79 -4.58 19.36 16.43
CA ASP A 79 -6.03 19.10 16.40
C ASP A 79 -6.64 19.28 15.00
N ASP A 80 -6.20 20.27 14.24
CA ASP A 80 -6.73 20.53 12.89
C ASP A 80 -6.35 19.44 11.87
N SER A 81 -5.22 18.75 12.07
CA SER A 81 -4.77 17.65 11.21
C SER A 81 -5.56 16.35 11.44
N GLN A 82 -6.13 16.15 12.63
CA GLN A 82 -6.89 14.96 13.03
C GLN A 82 -8.41 15.13 12.88
N THR A 83 -8.89 16.29 12.44
CA THR A 83 -10.32 16.49 12.15
C THR A 83 -10.77 15.58 11.01
N THR A 84 -11.98 15.02 11.13
CA THR A 84 -12.58 14.16 10.08
C THR A 84 -12.69 14.93 8.77
N LYS A 85 -12.06 14.41 7.73
CA LYS A 85 -12.03 15.01 6.40
C LYS A 85 -13.19 14.51 5.55
N SER A 86 -13.70 15.38 4.66
CA SER A 86 -14.77 15.02 3.74
C SER A 86 -14.33 14.00 2.69
N LEU A 87 -15.30 13.31 2.09
CA LEU A 87 -15.04 12.37 0.99
C LEU A 87 -14.36 13.07 -0.20
N TRP A 88 -14.71 14.34 -0.47
CA TRP A 88 -14.06 15.16 -1.49
C TRP A 88 -12.57 15.36 -1.21
N TYR A 89 -12.21 15.66 0.04
CA TYR A 89 -10.81 15.77 0.45
C TYR A 89 -10.03 14.48 0.19
N LEU A 90 -10.60 13.32 0.58
CA LEU A 90 -9.98 12.02 0.33
C LEU A 90 -9.84 11.72 -1.16
N THR A 91 -10.82 12.12 -1.97
CA THR A 91 -10.75 11.99 -3.43
C THR A 91 -9.60 12.83 -4.01
N VAL A 92 -9.48 14.11 -3.63
CA VAL A 92 -8.40 14.99 -4.09
C VAL A 92 -7.04 14.52 -3.59
N LEU A 93 -6.97 14.02 -2.35
CA LEU A 93 -5.76 13.46 -1.77
C LEU A 93 -5.23 12.26 -2.59
N THR A 94 -6.12 11.43 -3.12
CA THR A 94 -5.78 10.16 -3.80
C THR A 94 -5.81 10.24 -5.33
N ILE A 95 -6.33 11.34 -5.92
CA ILE A 95 -6.51 11.45 -7.38
C ILE A 95 -5.19 11.34 -8.16
N GLY A 96 -4.06 11.77 -7.57
CA GLY A 96 -2.74 11.62 -8.15
C GLY A 96 -2.36 10.15 -8.42
N ILE A 97 -2.86 9.20 -7.61
CA ILE A 97 -2.70 7.76 -7.86
C ILE A 97 -3.46 7.36 -9.13
N GLY A 98 -4.66 7.92 -9.38
CA GLY A 98 -5.41 7.67 -10.60
C GLY A 98 -4.65 8.10 -11.85
N GLY A 99 -4.07 9.30 -11.85
CA GLY A 99 -3.22 9.78 -12.96
C GLY A 99 -1.96 8.94 -13.16
N LEU A 100 -1.30 8.56 -12.07
CA LEU A 100 -0.15 7.64 -12.12
C LEU A 100 -0.53 6.28 -12.70
N GLN A 101 -1.71 5.77 -12.37
CA GLN A 101 -2.18 4.48 -12.87
C GLN A 101 -2.51 4.50 -14.36
N ILE A 102 -2.91 5.65 -14.91
CA ILE A 102 -3.04 5.81 -16.37
C ILE A 102 -1.66 5.65 -17.04
N ALA A 103 -0.59 6.23 -16.48
CA ALA A 103 0.77 6.05 -17.00
C ALA A 103 1.21 4.57 -16.92
N TRP A 104 0.98 3.90 -15.80
CA TRP A 104 1.20 2.45 -15.66
C TRP A 104 0.41 1.64 -16.69
N SER A 105 -0.84 2.00 -16.97
CA SER A 105 -1.67 1.28 -17.95
C SER A 105 -1.09 1.35 -19.37
N VAL A 106 -0.52 2.50 -19.75
CA VAL A 106 0.14 2.66 -21.05
C VAL A 106 1.38 1.77 -21.12
N GLU A 107 2.19 1.74 -20.10
CA GLU A 107 3.38 0.89 -20.02
C GLU A 107 3.03 -0.60 -20.06
N LEU A 108 2.05 -1.04 -19.28
CA LEU A 108 1.63 -2.44 -19.19
C LEU A 108 0.99 -2.95 -20.49
N SER A 109 0.18 -2.12 -21.16
CA SER A 109 -0.53 -2.53 -22.38
C SER A 109 0.30 -2.36 -23.65
N ASN A 110 1.11 -1.30 -23.73
CA ASN A 110 1.82 -0.91 -24.95
C ASN A 110 3.34 -1.04 -24.86
N GLY A 111 3.93 -1.14 -23.66
CA GLY A 111 5.38 -1.18 -23.50
C GLY A 111 6.03 -2.40 -24.18
N SER A 112 5.50 -3.62 -23.93
CA SER A 112 6.00 -4.83 -24.59
C SER A 112 5.81 -4.78 -26.11
N PRO A 113 4.61 -4.48 -26.65
CA PRO A 113 4.43 -4.30 -28.10
C PRO A 113 5.36 -3.24 -28.71
N TYR A 114 5.57 -2.12 -28.02
CA TYR A 114 6.48 -1.06 -28.47
C TYR A 114 7.93 -1.55 -28.59
N LEU A 115 8.48 -2.20 -27.56
CA LEU A 115 9.84 -2.74 -27.59
C LEU A 115 10.02 -3.78 -28.72
N LEU A 116 9.01 -4.64 -28.93
CA LEU A 116 9.01 -5.60 -30.02
C LEU A 116 8.94 -4.92 -31.40
N SER A 117 8.23 -3.79 -31.55
CA SER A 117 8.16 -3.02 -32.80
C SER A 117 9.49 -2.35 -33.15
N LEU A 118 10.34 -2.07 -32.15
CA LEU A 118 11.72 -1.60 -32.37
C LEU A 118 12.66 -2.70 -32.88
N GLY A 119 12.23 -3.95 -32.91
CA GLY A 119 13.02 -5.09 -33.31
C GLY A 119 13.69 -5.85 -32.16
N LEU A 120 13.31 -5.58 -30.92
CA LEU A 120 13.78 -6.32 -29.76
C LEU A 120 13.19 -7.74 -29.76
N SER A 121 14.00 -8.75 -29.46
CA SER A 121 13.46 -10.10 -29.26
C SER A 121 12.69 -10.22 -27.94
N LYS A 122 11.71 -11.11 -27.84
CA LYS A 122 10.95 -11.35 -26.60
C LYS A 122 11.86 -11.70 -25.41
N SER A 123 12.93 -12.45 -25.68
CA SER A 123 13.91 -12.80 -24.65
C SER A 123 14.61 -11.57 -24.07
N LEU A 124 15.08 -10.63 -24.89
CA LEU A 124 15.68 -9.38 -24.44
C LEU A 124 14.66 -8.45 -23.81
N MET A 125 13.45 -8.36 -24.38
CA MET A 125 12.34 -7.59 -23.82
C MET A 125 12.02 -8.01 -22.38
N ALA A 126 11.99 -9.31 -22.10
CA ALA A 126 11.77 -9.80 -20.74
C ALA A 126 12.85 -9.35 -19.76
N LEU A 127 14.10 -9.20 -20.19
CA LEU A 127 15.18 -8.67 -19.34
C LEU A 127 15.06 -7.15 -19.12
N VAL A 128 14.51 -6.40 -20.10
CA VAL A 128 14.24 -4.97 -19.93
C VAL A 128 13.27 -4.73 -18.79
N TRP A 129 12.25 -5.56 -18.65
CA TRP A 129 11.26 -5.45 -17.57
C TRP A 129 11.77 -5.76 -16.16
N ILE A 130 13.07 -6.08 -16.00
CA ILE A 130 13.72 -6.09 -14.67
C ILE A 130 13.80 -4.67 -14.08
N ALA A 131 13.73 -3.63 -14.91
CA ALA A 131 13.77 -2.23 -14.49
C ALA A 131 12.71 -1.92 -13.41
N GLY A 132 11.43 -2.31 -13.63
CA GLY A 132 10.33 -2.08 -12.69
C GLY A 132 10.56 -2.66 -11.31
N PRO A 133 10.75 -3.98 -11.16
CA PRO A 133 11.01 -4.59 -9.85
C PRO A 133 12.30 -4.12 -9.18
N LEU A 134 13.34 -3.83 -9.95
CA LEU A 134 14.60 -3.32 -9.42
C LEU A 134 14.40 -1.92 -8.82
N THR A 135 13.78 -1.02 -9.57
CA THR A 135 13.49 0.34 -9.11
C THR A 135 12.43 0.35 -7.99
N GLY A 136 11.41 -0.49 -8.07
CA GLY A 136 10.42 -0.66 -7.00
C GLY A 136 11.04 -1.10 -5.68
N THR A 137 12.04 -1.99 -5.72
CA THR A 137 12.74 -2.48 -4.52
C THR A 137 13.70 -1.45 -3.94
N LEU A 138 14.42 -0.70 -4.79
CA LEU A 138 15.50 0.18 -4.36
C LEU A 138 15.05 1.64 -4.24
N VAL A 139 14.29 2.15 -5.22
CA VAL A 139 13.95 3.58 -5.33
C VAL A 139 12.87 3.97 -4.33
N GLN A 140 11.82 3.17 -4.19
CA GLN A 140 10.70 3.54 -3.32
C GLN A 140 11.12 3.75 -1.86
N PRO A 141 11.86 2.83 -1.19
CA PRO A 141 12.34 3.05 0.17
C PRO A 141 13.33 4.22 0.28
N TYR A 142 14.19 4.38 -0.74
CA TYR A 142 15.17 5.46 -0.78
C TYR A 142 14.51 6.83 -0.89
N VAL A 143 13.54 6.99 -1.78
CA VAL A 143 12.74 8.21 -1.93
C VAL A 143 11.94 8.48 -0.66
N GLY A 144 11.38 7.46 -0.01
CA GLY A 144 10.72 7.57 1.29
C GLY A 144 11.65 8.23 2.31
N MET A 145 12.85 7.68 2.48
CA MET A 145 13.88 8.19 3.40
C MET A 145 14.33 9.62 3.05
N LEU A 146 14.54 9.92 1.75
CA LEU A 146 14.91 11.27 1.31
C LEU A 146 13.82 12.29 1.59
N SER A 147 12.56 11.93 1.32
CA SER A 147 11.43 12.82 1.53
C SER A 147 11.16 13.08 3.01
N ASP A 148 11.40 12.11 3.90
CA ASP A 148 11.33 12.30 5.36
C ASP A 148 12.32 13.35 5.87
N ASN A 149 13.46 13.50 5.21
CA ASN A 149 14.49 14.48 5.55
C ASN A 149 14.35 15.83 4.79
N CYS A 150 13.35 15.96 3.92
CA CYS A 150 13.10 17.20 3.18
C CYS A 150 12.51 18.27 4.10
N ARG A 151 13.05 19.51 4.03
CA ARG A 151 12.68 20.64 4.89
C ARG A 151 12.16 21.86 4.11
N LEU A 152 11.58 21.62 2.93
CA LEU A 152 10.98 22.70 2.15
C LEU A 152 9.68 23.17 2.80
N SER A 153 9.45 24.48 2.83
CA SER A 153 8.29 25.11 3.52
C SER A 153 6.92 24.70 2.98
N TRP A 154 6.86 24.24 1.74
CA TRP A 154 5.62 23.83 1.08
C TRP A 154 5.30 22.33 1.19
N GLY A 155 6.14 21.59 1.94
CA GLY A 155 5.93 20.19 2.28
C GLY A 155 7.15 19.33 2.06
N LYS A 156 7.14 18.15 2.67
CA LYS A 156 8.22 17.15 2.52
C LYS A 156 7.96 16.17 1.35
N ARG A 157 6.69 15.91 1.00
CA ARG A 157 6.30 14.95 -0.07
C ARG A 157 6.09 15.61 -1.42
N LYS A 158 5.49 16.82 -1.45
CA LYS A 158 5.17 17.54 -2.69
C LYS A 158 6.35 17.73 -3.66
N PRO A 159 7.58 18.04 -3.20
CA PRO A 159 8.72 18.16 -4.10
C PRO A 159 9.01 16.87 -4.88
N PHE A 160 8.90 15.71 -4.21
CA PHE A 160 9.11 14.41 -4.82
C PHE A 160 7.95 13.98 -5.72
N MET A 161 6.71 14.34 -5.36
CA MET A 161 5.53 14.13 -6.22
C MET A 161 5.65 14.90 -7.54
N LEU A 162 5.90 16.21 -7.45
CA LEU A 162 5.98 17.08 -8.63
C LEU A 162 7.24 16.80 -9.46
N GLY A 163 8.40 16.65 -8.82
CA GLY A 163 9.65 16.33 -9.49
C GLY A 163 9.62 14.96 -10.16
N GLY A 164 9.08 13.95 -9.46
CA GLY A 164 8.88 12.62 -10.02
C GLY A 164 7.87 12.61 -11.16
N ALA A 165 6.73 13.33 -11.04
CA ALA A 165 5.75 13.46 -12.13
C ALA A 165 6.35 14.14 -13.37
N ALA A 166 7.11 15.21 -13.18
CA ALA A 166 7.81 15.87 -14.28
C ALA A 166 8.82 14.94 -14.96
N ALA A 167 9.62 14.20 -14.18
CA ALA A 167 10.56 13.21 -14.71
C ALA A 167 9.82 12.07 -15.45
N THR A 168 8.69 11.59 -14.94
CA THR A 168 7.86 10.58 -15.61
C THR A 168 7.31 11.08 -16.94
N ILE A 169 6.78 12.31 -16.97
CA ILE A 169 6.28 12.95 -18.20
C ILE A 169 7.40 13.08 -19.23
N ILE A 170 8.55 13.57 -18.83
CA ILE A 170 9.72 13.72 -19.72
C ILE A 170 10.14 12.35 -20.26
N SER A 171 10.20 11.32 -19.40
CA SER A 171 10.58 9.96 -19.80
C SER A 171 9.57 9.31 -20.74
N LEU A 172 8.27 9.49 -20.51
CA LEU A 172 7.19 9.00 -21.39
C LEU A 172 7.29 9.63 -22.78
N LEU A 173 7.41 10.96 -22.83
CA LEU A 173 7.54 11.68 -24.10
C LEU A 173 8.84 11.32 -24.81
N PHE A 174 9.96 11.25 -24.08
CA PHE A 174 11.24 10.81 -24.63
C PHE A 174 11.13 9.41 -25.25
N LEU A 175 10.52 8.46 -24.54
CA LEU A 175 10.35 7.08 -25.01
C LEU A 175 9.46 7.04 -26.28
N ALA A 176 8.38 7.81 -26.30
CA ALA A 176 7.45 7.87 -27.44
C ALA A 176 8.11 8.40 -28.72
N TRP A 177 9.03 9.36 -28.61
CA TRP A 177 9.75 9.98 -29.73
C TRP A 177 11.20 9.52 -29.89
N THR A 178 11.59 8.39 -29.26
CA THR A 178 12.99 7.89 -29.30
C THR A 178 13.49 7.67 -30.73
N LYS A 179 12.65 7.14 -31.65
CA LYS A 179 13.03 6.92 -33.06
C LYS A 179 13.41 8.22 -33.76
N GLU A 180 12.60 9.24 -33.60
CA GLU A 180 12.78 10.55 -34.23
C GLU A 180 13.96 11.30 -33.60
N ILE A 181 14.10 11.27 -32.28
CA ILE A 181 15.18 11.93 -31.55
C ILE A 181 16.54 11.31 -31.95
N VAL A 182 16.67 9.99 -31.86
CA VAL A 182 17.92 9.30 -32.17
C VAL A 182 18.21 9.37 -33.66
N GLY A 183 17.21 9.13 -34.51
CA GLY A 183 17.34 9.21 -35.97
C GLY A 183 17.72 10.62 -36.43
N GLY A 184 17.09 11.66 -35.85
CA GLY A 184 17.42 13.06 -36.15
C GLY A 184 18.83 13.44 -35.71
N VAL A 185 19.21 13.11 -34.47
CA VAL A 185 20.56 13.39 -33.97
C VAL A 185 21.64 12.70 -34.81
N LEU A 186 21.48 11.39 -35.07
CA LEU A 186 22.48 10.66 -35.88
C LEU A 186 22.46 11.08 -37.36
N GLY A 187 21.28 11.48 -37.88
CA GLY A 187 21.16 12.04 -39.23
C GLY A 187 21.94 13.33 -39.46
N VAL A 188 22.02 14.20 -38.41
CA VAL A 188 22.90 15.40 -38.47
C VAL A 188 24.38 15.04 -38.67
N PHE A 189 24.81 13.88 -38.15
CA PHE A 189 26.16 13.35 -38.34
C PHE A 189 26.29 12.49 -39.61
N GLY A 190 25.28 12.48 -40.50
CA GLY A 190 25.33 11.77 -41.78
C GLY A 190 25.05 10.27 -41.69
N ALA A 191 24.53 9.77 -40.58
CA ALA A 191 24.18 8.36 -40.46
C ALA A 191 22.85 8.06 -41.22
N ASP A 192 22.84 6.97 -41.99
CA ASP A 192 21.62 6.49 -42.65
C ASP A 192 20.62 5.95 -41.60
N PRO A 193 19.39 6.50 -41.52
CA PRO A 193 18.36 6.05 -40.59
C PRO A 193 18.02 4.54 -40.69
N GLN A 194 18.21 3.93 -41.85
CA GLN A 194 17.94 2.51 -42.09
C GLN A 194 19.13 1.60 -41.73
N SER A 195 20.28 2.16 -41.40
CA SER A 195 21.48 1.39 -41.06
C SER A 195 21.24 0.55 -39.80
N HIS A 196 21.87 -0.62 -39.73
CA HIS A 196 21.81 -1.52 -38.57
C HIS A 196 22.31 -0.81 -37.28
N GLY A 197 23.34 0.02 -37.40
CA GLY A 197 23.88 0.77 -36.26
C GLY A 197 22.88 1.74 -35.65
N VAL A 198 22.13 2.50 -36.48
CA VAL A 198 21.08 3.41 -36.00
C VAL A 198 19.94 2.65 -35.34
N LYS A 199 19.49 1.53 -35.91
CA LYS A 199 18.46 0.67 -35.31
C LYS A 199 18.88 0.14 -33.95
N VAL A 200 20.09 -0.36 -33.81
CA VAL A 200 20.62 -0.83 -32.51
C VAL A 200 20.71 0.32 -31.51
N THR A 201 21.16 1.50 -31.93
CA THR A 201 21.23 2.68 -31.06
C THR A 201 19.85 3.10 -30.56
N ILE A 202 18.82 3.10 -31.44
CA ILE A 202 17.42 3.36 -31.04
C ILE A 202 16.97 2.37 -29.96
N ILE A 203 17.23 1.08 -30.13
CA ILE A 203 16.89 0.06 -29.14
C ILE A 203 17.57 0.33 -27.80
N VAL A 204 18.88 0.58 -27.81
CA VAL A 204 19.65 0.84 -26.58
C VAL A 204 19.13 2.07 -25.86
N VAL A 205 18.89 3.17 -26.59
CA VAL A 205 18.35 4.42 -26.03
C VAL A 205 16.93 4.22 -25.49
N ALA A 206 16.08 3.45 -26.20
CA ALA A 206 14.74 3.10 -25.69
C ALA A 206 14.80 2.28 -24.40
N VAL A 207 15.71 1.29 -24.29
CA VAL A 207 15.92 0.52 -23.07
C VAL A 207 16.33 1.42 -21.91
N ILE A 208 17.28 2.34 -22.13
CA ILE A 208 17.67 3.33 -21.12
C ILE A 208 16.45 4.19 -20.74
N GLY A 209 15.64 4.60 -21.73
CA GLY A 209 14.40 5.35 -21.52
C GLY A 209 13.40 4.62 -20.61
N VAL A 210 13.25 3.30 -20.77
CA VAL A 210 12.40 2.47 -19.88
C VAL A 210 12.93 2.48 -18.45
N TYR A 211 14.24 2.31 -18.25
CA TYR A 211 14.83 2.36 -16.90
C TYR A 211 14.64 3.74 -16.23
N LEU A 212 14.78 4.83 -17.00
CA LEU A 212 14.51 6.18 -16.50
C LEU A 212 13.04 6.39 -16.16
N LEU A 213 12.14 5.86 -17.00
CA LEU A 213 10.70 5.89 -16.75
C LEU A 213 10.34 5.15 -15.47
N ASP A 214 10.81 3.93 -15.30
CA ASP A 214 10.56 3.12 -14.11
C ASP A 214 11.10 3.78 -12.83
N PHE A 215 12.29 4.39 -12.90
CA PHE A 215 12.84 5.16 -11.79
C PHE A 215 11.94 6.34 -11.41
N ALA A 216 11.49 7.10 -12.40
CA ALA A 216 10.64 8.27 -12.20
C ALA A 216 9.25 7.88 -11.68
N ILE A 217 8.62 6.88 -12.28
CA ILE A 217 7.29 6.38 -11.90
C ILE A 217 7.28 5.86 -10.45
N ASN A 218 8.31 5.10 -10.06
CA ASN A 218 8.45 4.59 -8.69
C ASN A 218 8.71 5.71 -7.68
N THR A 219 9.38 6.80 -8.10
CA THR A 219 9.55 8.01 -7.27
C THR A 219 8.21 8.69 -6.98
N VAL A 220 7.38 8.91 -8.01
CA VAL A 220 6.02 9.46 -7.84
C VAL A 220 5.17 8.56 -6.96
N GLN A 221 5.20 7.25 -7.23
CA GLN A 221 4.39 6.27 -6.49
C GLN A 221 4.71 6.26 -5.01
N ALA A 222 6.00 6.28 -4.64
CA ALA A 222 6.44 6.35 -3.25
C ALA A 222 5.97 7.64 -2.58
N ALA A 223 6.14 8.77 -3.26
CA ALA A 223 5.74 10.08 -2.74
C ALA A 223 4.22 10.20 -2.56
N LEU A 224 3.40 9.75 -3.53
CA LEU A 224 1.95 9.77 -3.43
C LEU A 224 1.43 8.87 -2.30
N ARG A 225 1.98 7.67 -2.13
CA ARG A 225 1.56 6.76 -1.04
C ARG A 225 1.87 7.35 0.34
N THR A 226 3.08 7.89 0.52
CA THR A 226 3.46 8.52 1.79
C THR A 226 2.71 9.83 2.03
N PHE A 227 2.36 10.59 0.97
CA PHE A 227 1.53 11.78 1.06
C PHE A 227 0.13 11.49 1.61
N ILE A 228 -0.49 10.36 1.19
CA ILE A 228 -1.78 9.92 1.73
C ILE A 228 -1.69 9.61 3.22
N VAL A 229 -0.62 8.94 3.65
CA VAL A 229 -0.39 8.60 5.06
C VAL A 229 -0.18 9.88 5.90
N ASP A 230 0.60 10.84 5.39
CA ASP A 230 0.95 12.05 6.14
C ASP A 230 -0.20 13.09 6.19
N CYS A 231 -1.08 13.12 5.17
CA CYS A 231 -2.17 14.10 5.06
C CYS A 231 -3.55 13.55 5.44
N GLY A 232 -3.70 12.24 5.56
CA GLY A 232 -4.92 11.58 6.00
C GLY A 232 -4.97 11.47 7.53
N PRO A 233 -6.12 11.80 8.19
CA PRO A 233 -6.28 11.58 9.63
C PRO A 233 -6.09 10.11 10.00
N ALA A 234 -5.53 9.81 11.17
CA ALA A 234 -5.23 8.45 11.61
C ALA A 234 -6.47 7.54 11.59
N HIS A 235 -7.61 8.02 12.08
CA HIS A 235 -8.88 7.29 12.09
C HIS A 235 -9.52 7.11 10.69
N GLN A 236 -9.06 7.84 9.66
CA GLN A 236 -9.55 7.72 8.27
C GLN A 236 -8.53 7.07 7.32
N GLN A 237 -7.41 6.53 7.81
CA GLN A 237 -6.40 5.91 6.95
C GLN A 237 -6.95 4.74 6.14
N GLU A 238 -7.85 3.95 6.71
CA GLU A 238 -8.52 2.86 5.99
C GLU A 238 -9.37 3.39 4.82
N ALA A 239 -10.18 4.43 5.08
CA ALA A 239 -10.99 5.09 4.05
C ALA A 239 -10.12 5.72 2.94
N ALA A 240 -9.00 6.36 3.30
CA ALA A 240 -8.07 6.96 2.35
C ALA A 240 -7.40 5.87 1.47
N ASN A 241 -6.96 4.76 2.04
CA ASN A 241 -6.38 3.64 1.28
C ASN A 241 -7.42 2.95 0.39
N SER A 242 -8.67 2.80 0.86
CA SER A 242 -9.78 2.30 0.05
C SER A 242 -10.06 3.22 -1.14
N MET A 243 -10.07 4.54 -0.93
CA MET A 243 -10.23 5.52 -2.02
C MET A 243 -9.05 5.45 -3.00
N ALA A 244 -7.80 5.32 -2.52
CA ALA A 244 -6.63 5.14 -3.37
C ALA A 244 -6.74 3.89 -4.26
N SER A 245 -7.24 2.78 -3.72
CA SER A 245 -7.49 1.55 -4.50
C SER A 245 -8.57 1.75 -5.57
N ARG A 246 -9.62 2.52 -5.26
CA ARG A 246 -10.65 2.88 -6.25
C ARG A 246 -10.07 3.78 -7.35
N MET A 247 -9.23 4.76 -7.00
CA MET A 247 -8.55 5.61 -7.98
C MET A 247 -7.61 4.80 -8.88
N THR A 248 -6.91 3.79 -8.33
CA THR A 248 -6.12 2.83 -9.12
C THR A 248 -6.99 2.09 -10.14
N GLY A 249 -8.14 1.54 -9.72
CA GLY A 249 -9.07 0.84 -10.61
C GLY A 249 -9.63 1.74 -11.72
N ILE A 250 -10.05 2.96 -11.36
CA ILE A 250 -10.55 3.96 -12.32
C ILE A 250 -9.45 4.35 -13.32
N GLY A 251 -8.22 4.62 -12.83
CA GLY A 251 -7.09 4.95 -13.68
C GLY A 251 -6.75 3.85 -14.69
N ASN A 252 -6.77 2.57 -14.25
CA ASN A 252 -6.61 1.42 -15.14
C ASN A 252 -7.68 1.39 -16.24
N ILE A 253 -8.95 1.53 -15.87
CA ILE A 253 -10.06 1.50 -16.82
C ILE A 253 -9.90 2.62 -17.85
N ILE A 254 -9.63 3.86 -17.42
CA ILE A 254 -9.43 5.00 -18.32
C ILE A 254 -8.23 4.75 -19.24
N GLY A 255 -7.11 4.28 -18.70
CA GLY A 255 -5.89 4.00 -19.46
C GLY A 255 -6.08 2.90 -20.52
N TYR A 256 -6.77 1.81 -20.16
CA TYR A 256 -7.03 0.73 -21.12
C TYR A 256 -8.14 1.05 -22.12
N ILE A 257 -9.14 1.88 -21.76
CA ILE A 257 -10.09 2.44 -22.76
C ILE A 257 -9.32 3.27 -23.78
N ALA A 258 -8.43 4.16 -23.32
CA ALA A 258 -7.59 4.94 -24.22
C ALA A 258 -6.71 4.04 -25.10
N GLY A 259 -6.14 2.95 -24.53
CA GLY A 259 -5.37 1.95 -25.27
C GLY A 259 -6.17 1.19 -26.34
N TYR A 260 -7.46 0.96 -26.11
CA TYR A 260 -8.36 0.26 -27.05
C TYR A 260 -8.89 1.15 -28.16
N VAL A 261 -9.35 2.36 -27.82
CA VAL A 261 -9.93 3.30 -28.78
C VAL A 261 -8.88 3.76 -29.77
N ASN A 262 -9.28 3.91 -31.06
CA ASN A 262 -8.39 4.48 -32.08
C ASN A 262 -8.25 5.99 -31.86
N LEU A 263 -7.18 6.40 -31.20
CA LEU A 263 -6.92 7.81 -30.90
C LEU A 263 -6.29 8.56 -32.08
N THR A 264 -5.67 7.87 -33.04
CA THR A 264 -4.97 8.49 -34.17
C THR A 264 -5.92 9.29 -35.07
N THR A 265 -7.19 8.89 -35.13
CA THR A 265 -8.22 9.62 -35.91
C THR A 265 -8.69 10.91 -35.25
N SER A 266 -8.73 10.95 -33.90
CA SER A 266 -9.31 12.07 -33.13
C SER A 266 -8.25 13.02 -32.55
N PHE A 267 -7.07 12.50 -32.20
CA PHE A 267 -6.00 13.23 -31.53
C PHE A 267 -4.71 13.29 -32.36
N TRP A 268 -4.83 13.35 -33.68
CA TRP A 268 -3.70 13.39 -34.63
C TRP A 268 -2.66 14.49 -34.32
N PHE A 269 -3.08 15.57 -33.66
CA PHE A 269 -2.19 16.68 -33.25
C PHE A 269 -1.27 16.34 -32.10
N LEU A 270 -1.52 15.25 -31.33
CA LEU A 270 -0.66 14.77 -30.26
C LEU A 270 0.38 13.76 -30.72
N GLY A 271 0.25 13.20 -31.93
CA GLY A 271 1.19 12.22 -32.48
C GLY A 271 0.63 11.46 -33.67
N ASP A 272 1.52 10.80 -34.38
CA ASP A 272 1.22 10.02 -35.61
C ASP A 272 0.94 8.54 -35.32
N THR A 273 1.29 8.04 -34.12
CA THR A 273 1.06 6.66 -33.69
C THR A 273 0.21 6.60 -32.43
N GLN A 274 -0.52 5.51 -32.26
CA GLN A 274 -1.32 5.24 -31.06
C GLN A 274 -0.49 5.39 -29.78
N PHE A 275 0.74 4.86 -29.76
CA PHE A 275 1.64 4.91 -28.61
C PHE A 275 2.04 6.34 -28.22
N LYS A 276 2.36 7.21 -29.18
CA LYS A 276 2.70 8.62 -28.93
C LYS A 276 1.54 9.37 -28.29
N ILE A 277 0.33 9.19 -28.85
CA ILE A 277 -0.88 9.83 -28.32
C ILE A 277 -1.17 9.34 -26.90
N LEU A 278 -1.04 8.05 -26.63
CA LEU A 278 -1.22 7.48 -25.29
C LEU A 278 -0.23 8.05 -24.29
N CYS A 279 1.04 8.17 -24.65
CA CYS A 279 2.07 8.77 -23.78
C CYS A 279 1.75 10.25 -23.49
N ALA A 280 1.26 11.01 -24.50
CA ALA A 280 0.85 12.40 -24.32
C ALA A 280 -0.38 12.52 -23.39
N VAL A 281 -1.41 11.71 -23.60
CA VAL A 281 -2.62 11.67 -22.76
C VAL A 281 -2.29 11.29 -21.33
N ALA A 282 -1.47 10.24 -21.11
CA ALA A 282 -1.01 9.82 -19.80
C ALA A 282 -0.19 10.92 -19.09
N SER A 283 0.65 11.63 -19.84
CA SER A 283 1.43 12.76 -19.34
C SER A 283 0.55 13.90 -18.85
N ILE A 284 -0.49 14.27 -19.64
CA ILE A 284 -1.46 15.30 -19.27
C ILE A 284 -2.25 14.86 -18.03
N ALA A 285 -2.74 13.63 -18.00
CA ALA A 285 -3.51 13.10 -16.88
C ALA A 285 -2.68 13.06 -15.59
N LEU A 286 -1.45 12.55 -15.65
CA LEU A 286 -0.53 12.52 -14.50
C LEU A 286 -0.23 13.93 -14.00
N GLY A 287 0.17 14.85 -14.91
CA GLY A 287 0.48 16.23 -14.57
C GLY A 287 -0.71 16.93 -13.91
N ALA A 288 -1.90 16.88 -14.53
CA ALA A 288 -3.10 17.52 -14.03
C ALA A 288 -3.50 16.99 -12.62
N THR A 289 -3.51 15.67 -12.44
CA THR A 289 -3.93 15.06 -11.17
C THR A 289 -2.94 15.29 -10.03
N VAL A 290 -1.64 15.21 -10.31
CA VAL A 290 -0.58 15.46 -9.30
C VAL A 290 -0.56 16.95 -8.92
N ILE A 291 -0.65 17.87 -9.88
CA ILE A 291 -0.72 19.32 -9.63
C ILE A 291 -1.97 19.65 -8.81
N LEU A 292 -3.13 19.09 -9.19
CA LEU A 292 -4.40 19.31 -8.47
C LEU A 292 -4.29 18.87 -7.01
N SER A 293 -3.78 17.65 -6.77
CA SER A 293 -3.58 17.11 -5.43
C SER A 293 -2.58 17.96 -4.62
N ALA A 294 -1.43 18.33 -5.21
CA ALA A 294 -0.41 19.15 -4.56
C ALA A 294 -0.88 20.58 -4.24
N ALA A 295 -1.75 21.15 -5.09
CA ALA A 295 -2.26 22.51 -4.91
C ALA A 295 -3.35 22.61 -3.83
N LEU A 296 -4.29 21.64 -3.82
CA LEU A 296 -5.47 21.70 -2.94
C LEU A 296 -5.22 21.11 -1.55
N ILE A 297 -4.36 20.12 -1.41
CA ILE A 297 -4.04 19.51 -0.12
C ILE A 297 -2.87 20.25 0.52
N LYS A 298 -3.06 20.73 1.73
CA LYS A 298 -2.00 21.38 2.53
C LYS A 298 -1.23 20.30 3.28
N GLU A 299 0.09 20.24 3.08
CA GLU A 299 1.01 19.42 3.84
C GLU A 299 1.51 20.21 5.05
N ARG A 300 1.73 19.55 6.18
CA ARG A 300 2.31 20.16 7.38
C ARG A 300 3.72 20.68 7.07
N ASP A 301 4.08 21.85 7.61
CA ASP A 301 5.43 22.40 7.44
C ASP A 301 6.46 21.48 8.12
N PRO A 302 7.36 20.85 7.38
CA PRO A 302 8.35 19.92 7.93
C PRO A 302 9.38 20.58 8.86
N ARG A 303 9.46 21.90 8.88
CA ARG A 303 10.33 22.66 9.80
C ARG A 303 9.86 22.54 11.25
N LEU A 304 8.58 22.20 11.46
CA LEU A 304 7.99 22.01 12.77
C LEU A 304 8.26 20.59 13.33
N ASP A 305 8.73 19.65 12.52
CA ASP A 305 8.93 18.23 12.90
C ASP A 305 10.27 17.97 13.63
N GLY A 306 10.94 18.99 14.16
CA GLY A 306 12.20 18.84 14.89
C GLY A 306 13.44 18.61 14.00
N PRO A 307 14.61 18.26 14.54
CA PRO A 307 15.83 18.13 13.76
C PRO A 307 15.75 16.94 12.81
N PRO A 308 16.44 17.01 11.63
CA PRO A 308 16.46 15.93 10.67
C PRO A 308 17.07 14.67 11.28
N LYS A 309 16.46 13.50 11.00
CA LYS A 309 17.03 12.21 11.39
C LYS A 309 18.41 12.04 10.77
N LYS A 310 19.36 11.43 11.50
CA LYS A 310 20.69 11.13 10.96
C LYS A 310 20.56 10.36 9.65
N LYS A 311 21.27 10.82 8.59
CA LYS A 311 21.31 10.13 7.31
C LYS A 311 21.88 8.73 7.51
N GLN A 312 21.03 7.73 7.37
CA GLN A 312 21.49 6.34 7.32
C GLN A 312 22.00 6.02 5.92
N SER A 313 23.09 5.27 5.84
CA SER A 313 23.57 4.75 4.55
C SER A 313 22.53 3.79 3.97
N ILE A 314 22.32 3.86 2.67
CA ILE A 314 21.40 2.98 1.94
C ILE A 314 21.73 1.49 2.17
N PHE A 315 23.00 1.16 2.26
CA PHE A 315 23.47 -0.21 2.54
C PHE A 315 23.09 -0.67 3.94
N VAL A 316 23.20 0.20 4.95
CA VAL A 316 22.81 -0.08 6.33
C VAL A 316 21.31 -0.31 6.42
N PHE A 317 20.52 0.51 5.73
CA PHE A 317 19.06 0.35 5.66
C PHE A 317 18.68 -1.04 5.09
N PHE A 318 19.19 -1.41 3.92
CA PHE A 318 18.89 -2.71 3.32
C PHE A 318 19.42 -3.88 4.15
N PHE A 319 20.60 -3.76 4.75
CA PHE A 319 21.15 -4.78 5.64
C PHE A 319 20.25 -4.99 6.87
N THR A 320 19.77 -3.90 7.48
CA THR A 320 18.82 -3.97 8.60
C THR A 320 17.50 -4.62 8.16
N LEU A 321 16.98 -4.26 6.99
CA LEU A 321 15.78 -4.86 6.42
C LEU A 321 15.95 -6.38 6.24
N PHE A 322 17.05 -6.84 5.66
CA PHE A 322 17.35 -8.27 5.50
C PHE A 322 17.50 -9.00 6.84
N LYS A 323 18.13 -8.37 7.83
CA LYS A 323 18.27 -8.93 9.19
C LYS A 323 16.89 -9.09 9.85
N SER A 324 15.98 -8.15 9.62
CA SER A 324 14.63 -8.16 10.18
C SER A 324 13.72 -9.26 9.60
N ILE A 325 14.03 -9.82 8.41
CA ILE A 325 13.28 -10.95 7.83
C ILE A 325 13.29 -12.17 8.77
N LYS A 326 14.40 -12.41 9.47
CA LYS A 326 14.51 -13.55 10.40
C LYS A 326 13.64 -13.38 11.66
N ARG A 327 13.42 -12.13 12.09
CA ARG A 327 12.65 -11.76 13.29
C ARG A 327 11.17 -11.51 13.01
N MET A 328 10.74 -11.67 11.75
CA MET A 328 9.39 -11.39 11.34
C MET A 328 8.39 -12.38 11.95
N PRO A 329 7.20 -11.91 12.38
CA PRO A 329 6.13 -12.76 12.88
C PRO A 329 5.80 -13.89 11.92
N PRO A 330 5.54 -15.12 12.40
CA PRO A 330 5.34 -16.28 11.53
C PRO A 330 4.15 -16.13 10.59
N GLN A 331 3.08 -15.46 11.02
CA GLN A 331 1.90 -15.20 10.18
C GLN A 331 2.25 -14.27 9.01
N ILE A 332 2.92 -13.15 9.29
CA ILE A 332 3.35 -12.19 8.25
C ILE A 332 4.36 -12.83 7.30
N LYS A 333 5.29 -13.65 7.83
CA LYS A 333 6.25 -14.40 7.02
C LYS A 333 5.56 -15.33 6.01
N ARG A 334 4.46 -16.00 6.42
CA ARG A 334 3.65 -16.84 5.51
C ARG A 334 2.98 -16.02 4.42
N VAL A 335 2.42 -14.86 4.76
CA VAL A 335 1.85 -13.94 3.77
C VAL A 335 2.91 -13.50 2.75
N CYS A 336 4.12 -13.14 3.21
CA CYS A 336 5.22 -12.80 2.32
C CYS A 336 5.65 -13.98 1.42
N GLN A 337 5.59 -15.23 1.90
CA GLN A 337 5.86 -16.42 1.09
C GLN A 337 4.80 -16.60 -0.01
N VAL A 338 3.51 -16.41 0.31
CA VAL A 338 2.43 -16.44 -0.70
C VAL A 338 2.66 -15.38 -1.77
N GLN A 339 2.96 -14.16 -1.34
CA GLN A 339 3.23 -13.05 -2.27
C GLN A 339 4.44 -13.35 -3.15
N PHE A 340 5.53 -13.87 -2.58
CA PHE A 340 6.74 -14.20 -3.32
C PHE A 340 6.45 -15.17 -4.49
N PHE A 341 5.78 -16.28 -4.23
CA PHE A 341 5.47 -17.25 -5.30
C PHE A 341 4.35 -16.75 -6.23
N GLY A 342 3.34 -16.05 -5.69
CA GLY A 342 2.25 -15.48 -6.48
C GLY A 342 2.75 -14.48 -7.52
N TRP A 343 3.69 -13.59 -7.14
CA TRP A 343 4.20 -12.56 -8.05
C TRP A 343 5.11 -13.07 -9.15
N VAL A 344 5.70 -14.25 -9.01
CA VAL A 344 6.33 -14.94 -10.17
C VAL A 344 5.29 -15.21 -11.26
N GLY A 345 4.05 -15.57 -10.86
CA GLY A 345 2.96 -15.85 -11.80
C GLY A 345 2.22 -14.61 -12.30
N PHE A 346 2.02 -13.61 -11.44
CA PHE A 346 1.27 -12.40 -11.81
C PHE A 346 2.03 -11.48 -12.75
N PHE A 347 3.35 -11.43 -12.65
CA PHE A 347 4.15 -10.53 -13.48
C PHE A 347 3.97 -10.79 -14.99
N PRO A 348 4.05 -12.01 -15.50
CA PRO A 348 3.76 -12.29 -16.92
C PRO A 348 2.36 -11.88 -17.35
N LEU A 349 1.35 -12.06 -16.50
CA LEU A 349 -0.01 -11.60 -16.78
C LEU A 349 -0.03 -10.09 -17.04
N LEU A 350 0.65 -9.30 -16.22
CA LEU A 350 0.61 -7.84 -16.34
C LEU A 350 1.33 -7.34 -17.60
N PHE A 351 2.52 -7.85 -17.89
CA PHE A 351 3.38 -7.29 -18.92
C PHE A 351 3.26 -7.96 -20.29
N TYR A 352 2.73 -9.19 -20.37
CA TYR A 352 2.68 -9.93 -21.63
C TYR A 352 1.26 -10.17 -22.14
N THR A 353 0.20 -9.83 -21.40
CA THR A 353 -1.19 -10.07 -21.83
C THR A 353 -1.50 -9.40 -23.14
N SER A 354 -1.14 -8.12 -23.33
CA SER A 354 -1.39 -7.42 -24.58
C SER A 354 -0.70 -8.10 -25.76
N SER A 355 0.55 -8.50 -25.60
CA SER A 355 1.30 -9.25 -26.63
C SER A 355 0.74 -10.65 -26.85
N TYR A 356 0.28 -11.36 -25.81
CA TYR A 356 -0.35 -12.67 -25.90
C TYR A 356 -1.63 -12.64 -26.74
N ILE A 357 -2.54 -11.71 -26.44
CA ILE A 357 -3.76 -11.50 -27.19
C ILE A 357 -3.43 -11.07 -28.63
N GLY A 358 -2.43 -10.19 -28.78
CA GLY A 358 -1.96 -9.74 -30.08
C GLY A 358 -1.44 -10.89 -30.95
N GLU A 359 -0.69 -11.81 -30.41
CA GLU A 359 -0.21 -12.99 -31.13
C GLU A 359 -1.35 -13.90 -31.62
N ILE A 360 -2.35 -14.15 -30.76
CA ILE A 360 -3.52 -14.93 -31.16
C ILE A 360 -4.28 -14.22 -32.30
N TYR A 361 -4.39 -12.89 -32.21
CA TYR A 361 -5.11 -12.10 -33.23
C TYR A 361 -4.42 -12.11 -34.58
N VAL A 362 -3.09 -12.02 -34.64
CA VAL A 362 -2.37 -11.92 -35.90
C VAL A 362 -2.19 -13.27 -36.63
N GLN A 363 -2.33 -14.41 -35.93
CA GLN A 363 -2.11 -15.74 -36.49
C GLN A 363 -2.86 -15.99 -37.81
N PRO A 364 -4.20 -15.81 -37.90
CA PRO A 364 -4.93 -16.09 -39.13
C PRO A 364 -4.45 -15.24 -40.33
N PHE A 365 -4.11 -13.98 -40.07
CA PHE A 365 -3.63 -13.07 -41.11
C PHE A 365 -2.24 -13.44 -41.65
N LEU A 366 -1.36 -13.92 -40.74
CA LEU A 366 -0.02 -14.37 -41.13
C LEU A 366 -0.04 -15.72 -41.85
N GLU A 367 -1.03 -16.58 -41.53
CA GLU A 367 -1.24 -17.84 -42.24
C GLU A 367 -1.79 -17.63 -43.63
N GLU A 368 -2.71 -16.64 -43.80
CA GLU A 368 -3.29 -16.28 -45.10
C GLU A 368 -2.28 -15.55 -46.00
N ASN A 369 -1.45 -14.69 -45.45
CA ASN A 369 -0.49 -13.87 -46.19
C ASN A 369 0.93 -13.98 -45.60
N PRO A 370 1.71 -15.05 -45.91
CA PRO A 370 3.04 -15.25 -45.37
C PRO A 370 4.10 -14.22 -45.79
N HIS A 371 3.81 -13.40 -46.81
CA HIS A 371 4.74 -12.43 -47.43
C HIS A 371 4.30 -10.98 -47.22
N MET A 372 3.70 -10.66 -46.07
CA MET A 372 3.31 -9.27 -45.75
C MET A 372 4.53 -8.35 -45.70
N SER A 373 4.36 -7.13 -46.16
CA SER A 373 5.39 -6.09 -46.04
C SER A 373 5.62 -5.72 -44.55
N PRO A 374 6.81 -5.23 -44.18
CA PRO A 374 7.07 -4.79 -42.82
C PRO A 374 6.07 -3.73 -42.31
N GLU A 375 5.59 -2.85 -43.18
CA GLU A 375 4.60 -1.83 -42.82
C GLU A 375 3.21 -2.40 -42.53
N GLU A 376 2.79 -3.41 -43.31
CA GLU A 376 1.54 -4.13 -43.05
C GLU A 376 1.60 -4.93 -41.74
N ILE A 377 2.72 -5.56 -41.47
CA ILE A 377 2.98 -6.26 -40.20
C ILE A 377 2.89 -5.27 -39.03
N ASP A 378 3.48 -4.07 -39.14
CA ASP A 378 3.45 -3.08 -38.07
C ASP A 378 2.02 -2.58 -37.81
N LYS A 379 1.24 -2.28 -38.83
CA LYS A 379 -0.18 -1.90 -38.70
C LYS A 379 -1.03 -3.01 -38.09
N LEU A 380 -0.79 -4.26 -38.50
CA LEU A 380 -1.49 -5.42 -37.95
C LEU A 380 -1.22 -5.59 -36.46
N TYR A 381 0.04 -5.47 -36.03
CA TYR A 381 0.41 -5.56 -34.62
C TYR A 381 -0.04 -4.34 -33.80
N GLU A 382 -0.13 -3.15 -34.39
CA GLU A 382 -0.72 -1.98 -33.73
C GLU A 382 -2.21 -2.24 -33.42
N HIS A 383 -2.97 -2.75 -34.41
CA HIS A 383 -4.36 -3.13 -34.18
C HIS A 383 -4.49 -4.26 -33.14
N ALA A 384 -3.63 -5.26 -33.21
CA ALA A 384 -3.56 -6.37 -32.26
C ALA A 384 -3.30 -5.88 -30.81
N THR A 385 -2.44 -4.88 -30.64
CA THR A 385 -2.14 -4.27 -29.33
C THR A 385 -3.38 -3.58 -28.75
N ARG A 386 -4.19 -2.93 -29.59
CA ARG A 386 -5.46 -2.33 -29.14
C ARG A 386 -6.44 -3.39 -28.63
N ILE A 387 -6.54 -4.53 -29.32
CA ILE A 387 -7.36 -5.67 -28.86
C ILE A 387 -6.81 -6.25 -27.55
N GLY A 388 -5.48 -6.32 -27.40
CA GLY A 388 -4.83 -6.70 -26.13
C GLY A 388 -5.17 -5.75 -24.98
N SER A 389 -5.23 -4.44 -25.26
CA SER A 389 -5.66 -3.43 -24.29
C SER A 389 -7.14 -3.61 -23.89
N PHE A 390 -8.00 -4.06 -24.79
CA PHE A 390 -9.39 -4.42 -24.47
C PHE A 390 -9.47 -5.59 -23.48
N ALA A 391 -8.65 -6.62 -23.63
CA ALA A 391 -8.61 -7.73 -22.67
C ALA A 391 -8.18 -7.26 -21.27
N LEU A 392 -7.19 -6.36 -21.18
CA LEU A 392 -6.78 -5.73 -19.92
C LEU A 392 -7.86 -4.81 -19.34
N LEU A 393 -8.66 -4.15 -20.19
CA LEU A 393 -9.84 -3.39 -19.76
C LEU A 393 -10.86 -4.30 -19.07
N ILE A 394 -11.21 -5.42 -19.67
CA ILE A 394 -12.13 -6.41 -19.07
C ILE A 394 -11.58 -6.92 -17.74
N ASN A 395 -10.29 -7.27 -17.69
CA ASN A 395 -9.62 -7.65 -16.45
C ASN A 395 -9.77 -6.58 -15.36
N SER A 396 -9.57 -5.30 -15.69
CA SER A 396 -9.64 -4.19 -14.73
C SER A 396 -11.06 -3.90 -14.26
N ILE A 397 -12.06 -4.04 -15.14
CA ILE A 397 -13.47 -3.91 -14.77
C ILE A 397 -13.85 -5.01 -13.78
N VAL A 398 -13.52 -6.27 -14.09
CA VAL A 398 -13.77 -7.41 -13.19
C VAL A 398 -13.06 -7.21 -11.85
N SER A 399 -11.79 -6.80 -11.88
CA SER A 399 -11.02 -6.53 -10.67
C SER A 399 -11.65 -5.44 -9.81
N LEU A 400 -12.09 -4.33 -10.40
CA LEU A 400 -12.73 -3.24 -9.66
C LEU A 400 -14.05 -3.71 -9.04
N LEU A 401 -14.90 -4.43 -9.79
CA LEU A 401 -16.14 -4.99 -9.26
C LEU A 401 -15.89 -5.93 -8.07
N ILE A 402 -14.92 -6.83 -8.19
CA ILE A 402 -14.56 -7.74 -7.09
C ILE A 402 -14.02 -6.96 -5.88
N ASN A 403 -13.18 -5.95 -6.07
CA ASN A 403 -12.68 -5.12 -4.96
C ASN A 403 -13.80 -4.35 -4.23
N VAL A 404 -14.85 -3.95 -4.94
CA VAL A 404 -15.99 -3.23 -4.35
C VAL A 404 -16.95 -4.19 -3.65
N PHE A 405 -17.28 -5.33 -4.28
CA PHE A 405 -18.38 -6.19 -3.81
C PHE A 405 -17.92 -7.34 -2.92
N LEU A 406 -16.74 -7.93 -3.15
CA LEU A 406 -16.31 -9.12 -2.40
C LEU A 406 -16.21 -8.90 -0.88
N PRO A 407 -15.78 -7.73 -0.35
CA PRO A 407 -15.72 -7.51 1.09
C PRO A 407 -17.08 -7.67 1.81
N PHE A 408 -18.21 -7.49 1.10
CA PHE A 408 -19.54 -7.69 1.68
C PHE A 408 -19.90 -9.18 1.89
N PHE A 409 -19.25 -10.09 1.15
CA PHE A 409 -19.52 -11.53 1.20
C PHE A 409 -18.53 -12.30 2.07
N VAL A 410 -17.38 -11.72 2.36
CA VAL A 410 -16.30 -12.33 3.17
C VAL A 410 -16.48 -11.98 4.63
N ALA A 411 -16.34 -12.97 5.52
CA ALA A 411 -16.35 -12.72 6.95
C ALA A 411 -15.17 -11.80 7.35
N PRO A 412 -15.38 -10.80 8.25
CA PRO A 412 -14.32 -9.92 8.70
C PRO A 412 -13.20 -10.72 9.36
N THR A 413 -11.97 -10.30 9.12
CA THR A 413 -10.77 -10.95 9.68
C THR A 413 -10.61 -10.64 11.19
N TYR A 414 -11.30 -9.60 11.66
CA TYR A 414 -11.26 -9.12 13.05
C TYR A 414 -12.66 -8.60 13.44
N ASP A 415 -13.25 -9.18 14.49
CA ASP A 415 -14.47 -8.64 15.08
C ASP A 415 -14.10 -7.51 16.03
N ASN A 416 -14.31 -6.27 15.59
CA ASN A 416 -14.15 -5.05 16.40
C ASN A 416 -15.36 -4.79 17.34
N HIS A 417 -16.25 -5.74 17.47
CA HIS A 417 -17.31 -5.59 18.47
C HIS A 417 -16.71 -5.86 19.85
N PRO A 418 -16.71 -4.88 20.77
CA PRO A 418 -16.52 -5.19 22.17
C PRO A 418 -17.60 -6.21 22.54
N VAL A 419 -17.21 -7.26 23.24
CA VAL A 419 -18.13 -8.22 23.84
C VAL A 419 -18.92 -7.44 24.90
N LEU A 420 -19.93 -6.70 24.48
CA LEU A 420 -20.98 -6.23 25.35
C LEU A 420 -21.99 -7.36 25.41
N ASP A 421 -22.21 -7.82 26.62
CA ASP A 421 -23.17 -8.83 27.03
C ASP A 421 -24.32 -9.03 26.07
N ASP A 422 -24.58 -10.27 25.68
CA ASP A 422 -25.69 -10.74 24.85
C ASP A 422 -27.08 -10.61 25.50
N SER A 423 -27.22 -9.78 26.53
CA SER A 423 -28.46 -9.49 27.19
C SER A 423 -28.99 -8.11 26.81
N GLU A 424 -30.05 -8.12 26.00
CA GLU A 424 -30.96 -6.99 25.75
C GLU A 424 -30.53 -5.88 24.75
N SER A 425 -30.28 -6.23 23.51
CA SER A 425 -30.65 -5.30 22.45
C SER A 425 -30.97 -6.06 21.18
N GLY A 426 -32.25 -6.08 20.82
CA GLY A 426 -32.77 -6.58 19.54
C GLY A 426 -32.25 -5.74 18.38
N THR A 427 -30.93 -5.69 18.21
CA THR A 427 -30.26 -4.99 17.11
C THR A 427 -30.59 -5.73 15.83
N LYS A 428 -31.42 -5.12 14.99
CA LYS A 428 -31.72 -5.58 13.63
C LYS A 428 -30.39 -5.92 12.96
N LYS A 429 -30.16 -7.22 12.70
CA LYS A 429 -29.00 -7.68 11.88
C LYS A 429 -28.95 -6.79 10.65
N SER A 430 -27.83 -6.11 10.43
CA SER A 430 -27.66 -5.27 9.27
C SER A 430 -27.92 -6.10 8.01
N LEU A 431 -28.60 -5.55 7.02
CA LEU A 431 -28.84 -6.22 5.75
C LEU A 431 -27.52 -6.71 5.12
N LEU A 432 -26.41 -6.04 5.45
CA LEU A 432 -25.04 -6.41 5.07
C LEU A 432 -24.57 -7.69 5.74
N ASP A 433 -24.95 -7.97 7.01
CA ASP A 433 -24.58 -9.20 7.69
C ASP A 433 -25.29 -10.43 7.10
N SER A 434 -26.46 -10.22 6.50
CA SER A 434 -27.20 -11.27 5.77
C SER A 434 -26.53 -11.66 4.42
N LEU A 435 -25.67 -10.80 3.86
CA LEU A 435 -24.96 -11.09 2.61
C LEU A 435 -23.70 -11.92 2.82
N ARG A 436 -23.22 -12.05 4.06
CA ARG A 436 -22.01 -12.82 4.37
C ARG A 436 -22.23 -14.30 4.13
N ILE A 437 -21.36 -14.91 3.33
CA ILE A 437 -21.41 -16.35 3.03
C ILE A 437 -20.78 -17.10 4.22
N PRO A 438 -21.55 -17.99 4.92
CA PRO A 438 -21.01 -18.75 6.02
C PRO A 438 -19.78 -19.57 5.60
N GLY A 439 -18.68 -19.42 6.34
CA GLY A 439 -17.45 -20.16 6.07
C GLY A 439 -16.57 -19.59 4.95
N LEU A 440 -16.94 -18.51 4.27
CA LEU A 440 -16.08 -17.82 3.32
C LEU A 440 -15.19 -16.83 4.09
N THR A 441 -14.03 -17.31 4.55
CA THR A 441 -13.00 -16.46 5.16
C THR A 441 -12.11 -15.84 4.07
N LEU A 442 -11.44 -14.73 4.40
CA LEU A 442 -10.49 -14.07 3.48
C LEU A 442 -9.40 -15.04 3.00
N ARG A 443 -8.91 -15.90 3.88
CA ARG A 443 -7.94 -16.95 3.53
C ARG A 443 -8.48 -17.92 2.50
N ARG A 444 -9.72 -18.42 2.68
CA ARG A 444 -10.37 -19.35 1.74
C ARG A 444 -10.64 -18.71 0.38
N ALA A 445 -11.09 -17.45 0.39
CA ALA A 445 -11.27 -16.66 -0.83
C ALA A 445 -9.95 -16.49 -1.59
N TRP A 446 -8.86 -16.16 -0.88
CA TRP A 446 -7.52 -16.03 -1.48
C TRP A 446 -7.00 -17.35 -2.02
N PHE A 447 -7.13 -18.45 -1.26
CA PHE A 447 -6.77 -19.79 -1.71
C PHE A 447 -7.51 -20.18 -3.00
N GLY A 448 -8.85 -20.07 -2.99
CA GLY A 448 -9.68 -20.40 -4.15
C GLY A 448 -9.35 -19.56 -5.38
N SER A 449 -9.05 -18.27 -5.19
CA SER A 449 -8.66 -17.39 -6.28
C SER A 449 -7.32 -17.77 -6.92
N LEU A 450 -6.33 -18.21 -6.13
CA LEU A 450 -5.05 -18.66 -6.66
C LEU A 450 -5.17 -19.97 -7.45
N ILE A 451 -6.04 -20.89 -7.00
CA ILE A 451 -6.37 -22.11 -7.78
C ILE A 451 -7.05 -21.73 -9.10
N LEU A 452 -8.03 -20.81 -9.05
CA LEU A 452 -8.70 -20.30 -10.25
C LEU A 452 -7.68 -19.68 -11.23
N PHE A 453 -6.77 -18.86 -10.72
CA PHE A 453 -5.71 -18.26 -11.52
C PHE A 453 -4.82 -19.32 -12.18
N ALA A 454 -4.42 -20.34 -11.43
CA ALA A 454 -3.60 -21.42 -11.96
C ALA A 454 -4.28 -22.15 -13.11
N ILE A 455 -5.57 -22.49 -12.95
CA ILE A 455 -6.37 -23.12 -14.01
C ILE A 455 -6.45 -22.23 -15.23
N VAL A 456 -6.81 -20.95 -15.05
CA VAL A 456 -6.92 -19.95 -16.11
C VAL A 456 -5.61 -19.80 -16.87
N MET A 457 -4.47 -19.69 -16.17
CA MET A 457 -3.16 -19.52 -16.79
C MET A 457 -2.72 -20.77 -17.55
N VAL A 458 -2.98 -21.97 -17.04
CA VAL A 458 -2.69 -23.22 -17.78
C VAL A 458 -3.55 -23.30 -19.06
N CYS A 459 -4.81 -22.87 -19.02
CA CYS A 459 -5.69 -22.84 -20.19
C CYS A 459 -5.16 -21.93 -21.31
N THR A 460 -4.31 -20.91 -21.02
CA THR A 460 -3.78 -19.99 -22.03
C THR A 460 -2.97 -20.70 -23.14
N VAL A 461 -2.36 -21.86 -22.84
CA VAL A 461 -1.60 -22.64 -23.84
C VAL A 461 -2.53 -23.24 -24.92
N PHE A 462 -3.77 -23.56 -24.55
CA PHE A 462 -4.70 -24.28 -25.43
C PHE A 462 -5.61 -23.33 -26.21
N VAL A 463 -5.75 -22.08 -25.77
CA VAL A 463 -6.64 -21.11 -26.40
C VAL A 463 -6.06 -20.57 -27.70
N ARG A 464 -6.92 -20.55 -28.75
CA ARG A 464 -6.61 -20.05 -30.11
C ARG A 464 -7.53 -18.91 -30.55
N SER A 465 -8.54 -18.59 -29.75
CA SER A 465 -9.52 -17.53 -30.05
C SER A 465 -9.29 -16.32 -29.16
N VAL A 466 -9.28 -15.13 -29.74
CA VAL A 466 -9.16 -13.85 -29.02
C VAL A 466 -10.27 -13.71 -27.97
N ASN A 467 -11.51 -14.09 -28.32
CA ASN A 467 -12.65 -13.98 -27.38
C ASN A 467 -12.44 -14.89 -26.15
N ALA A 468 -12.02 -16.15 -26.36
CA ALA A 468 -11.76 -17.07 -25.27
C ALA A 468 -10.57 -16.60 -24.42
N ALA A 469 -9.51 -16.10 -25.03
CA ALA A 469 -8.36 -15.52 -24.33
C ALA A 469 -8.78 -14.29 -23.50
N THR A 470 -9.60 -13.40 -24.05
CA THR A 470 -10.12 -12.22 -23.33
C THR A 470 -10.97 -12.62 -22.12
N VAL A 471 -11.80 -13.66 -22.23
CA VAL A 471 -12.58 -14.20 -21.11
C VAL A 471 -11.65 -14.75 -20.01
N LEU A 472 -10.62 -15.52 -20.38
CA LEU A 472 -9.64 -16.04 -19.40
C LEU A 472 -8.92 -14.90 -18.66
N ILE A 473 -8.46 -13.90 -19.39
CA ILE A 473 -7.81 -12.72 -18.81
C ILE A 473 -8.78 -11.94 -17.91
N GLY A 474 -10.05 -11.82 -18.31
CA GLY A 474 -11.10 -11.23 -17.48
C GLY A 474 -11.29 -11.97 -16.15
N ILE A 475 -11.37 -13.31 -16.19
CA ILE A 475 -11.50 -14.16 -14.98
C ILE A 475 -10.28 -14.00 -14.07
N ALA A 476 -9.06 -13.87 -14.61
CA ALA A 476 -7.86 -13.61 -13.83
C ALA A 476 -7.94 -12.29 -13.02
N GLY A 477 -8.80 -11.35 -13.42
CA GLY A 477 -9.10 -10.12 -12.67
C GLY A 477 -9.68 -10.37 -11.27
N ILE A 478 -10.37 -11.49 -11.05
CA ILE A 478 -10.86 -11.91 -9.74
C ILE A 478 -9.68 -12.12 -8.78
N THR A 479 -8.71 -12.89 -9.22
CA THR A 479 -7.51 -13.19 -8.41
C THR A 479 -6.66 -11.96 -8.20
N TRP A 480 -6.55 -11.11 -9.23
CA TRP A 480 -5.82 -9.85 -9.14
C TRP A 480 -6.40 -8.94 -8.05
N ALA A 481 -7.74 -8.79 -8.01
CA ALA A 481 -8.42 -8.02 -6.99
C ALA A 481 -8.12 -8.52 -5.58
N ILE A 482 -8.25 -9.83 -5.34
CA ILE A 482 -8.05 -10.44 -4.03
C ILE A 482 -6.57 -10.34 -3.60
N THR A 483 -5.64 -10.51 -4.52
CA THR A 483 -4.20 -10.41 -4.25
C THR A 483 -3.77 -8.98 -3.86
N LEU A 484 -4.46 -7.95 -4.34
CA LEU A 484 -4.21 -6.57 -3.93
C LEU A 484 -4.77 -6.23 -2.55
N TRP A 485 -5.76 -6.96 -2.05
CA TRP A 485 -6.45 -6.67 -0.80
C TRP A 485 -6.05 -7.63 0.34
N ALA A 486 -6.12 -8.96 0.12
CA ALA A 486 -5.99 -9.96 1.17
C ALA A 486 -4.67 -9.90 1.97
N PRO A 487 -3.49 -9.71 1.35
CA PRO A 487 -2.23 -9.63 2.09
C PRO A 487 -2.20 -8.48 3.08
N PHE A 488 -2.66 -7.30 2.65
CA PHE A 488 -2.68 -6.11 3.48
C PHE A 488 -3.66 -6.24 4.64
N ALA A 489 -4.85 -6.82 4.41
CA ALA A 489 -5.83 -7.07 5.45
C ALA A 489 -5.28 -8.02 6.53
N ILE A 490 -4.63 -9.13 6.13
CA ILE A 490 -4.05 -10.11 7.06
C ILE A 490 -2.86 -9.52 7.83
N ILE A 491 -1.98 -8.76 7.16
CA ILE A 491 -0.82 -8.11 7.81
C ILE A 491 -1.31 -7.06 8.82
N SER A 492 -2.27 -6.23 8.44
CA SER A 492 -2.82 -5.19 9.33
C SER A 492 -3.52 -5.80 10.55
N ALA A 493 -4.27 -6.88 10.36
CA ALA A 493 -4.91 -7.61 11.45
C ALA A 493 -3.88 -8.19 12.44
N GLU A 494 -2.80 -8.79 11.94
CA GLU A 494 -1.73 -9.34 12.79
C GLU A 494 -0.97 -8.24 13.55
N ILE A 495 -0.69 -7.10 12.93
CA ILE A 495 -0.07 -5.94 13.60
C ILE A 495 -1.00 -5.44 14.71
N SER A 496 -2.29 -5.22 14.42
CA SER A 496 -3.26 -4.74 15.40
C SER A 496 -3.43 -5.71 16.58
N ARG A 497 -3.42 -7.02 16.31
CA ARG A 497 -3.46 -8.06 17.36
C ARG A 497 -2.25 -7.97 18.28
N ARG A 498 -1.05 -7.83 17.74
CA ARG A 498 0.18 -7.70 18.52
C ARG A 498 0.22 -6.44 19.38
N ASP A 499 -0.23 -5.32 18.81
CA ASP A 499 -0.34 -4.06 19.54
C ASP A 499 -1.36 -4.16 20.68
N ALA A 500 -2.45 -4.91 20.51
CA ALA A 500 -3.44 -5.15 21.55
C ALA A 500 -2.86 -6.01 22.68
N LEU A 501 -2.14 -7.09 22.35
CA LEU A 501 -1.45 -7.95 23.35
C LEU A 501 -0.38 -7.17 24.13
N ALA A 502 0.45 -6.38 23.44
CA ALA A 502 1.46 -5.55 24.11
C ALA A 502 0.82 -4.53 25.07
N ARG A 503 -0.34 -3.95 24.70
CA ARG A 503 -1.09 -3.06 25.60
C ARG A 503 -1.69 -3.78 26.79
N ALA A 504 -2.21 -5.00 26.62
CA ALA A 504 -2.73 -5.83 27.70
C ALA A 504 -1.62 -6.19 28.70
N GLN A 505 -0.47 -6.68 28.23
CA GLN A 505 0.69 -7.00 29.08
C GLN A 505 1.18 -5.79 29.89
N ARG A 506 1.23 -4.58 29.27
CA ARG A 506 1.59 -3.34 29.99
C ARG A 506 0.57 -2.96 31.06
N ARG A 507 -0.72 -3.30 30.89
CA ARG A 507 -1.76 -3.08 31.91
C ARG A 507 -1.56 -4.01 33.09
N HIS A 508 -1.31 -5.30 32.87
CA HIS A 508 -1.04 -6.28 33.92
C HIS A 508 0.21 -5.89 34.74
N HIS A 509 1.32 -5.56 34.09
CA HIS A 509 2.52 -5.07 34.79
C HIS A 509 2.31 -3.81 35.62
N ARG A 510 1.36 -2.94 35.26
CA ARG A 510 1.02 -1.76 36.09
C ARG A 510 0.17 -2.14 37.31
N ILE A 511 -0.71 -3.13 37.17
CA ILE A 511 -1.57 -3.61 38.28
C ILE A 511 -0.70 -4.36 39.29
N ASP A 512 0.17 -5.25 38.88
CA ASP A 512 1.09 -6.01 39.76
C ASP A 512 2.05 -5.11 40.53
N ASN A 513 2.50 -4.01 39.94
CA ASN A 513 3.33 -3.01 40.65
C ASN A 513 2.54 -2.10 41.59
N HIS A 514 1.21 -2.09 41.55
CA HIS A 514 0.36 -1.27 42.42
C HIS A 514 -0.08 -2.05 43.70
N ASP A 515 -0.10 -3.38 43.64
CA ASP A 515 -0.52 -4.26 44.73
C ASP A 515 0.65 -4.73 45.62
N SER A 516 1.89 -4.33 45.32
CA SER A 516 3.00 -4.52 46.24
C SER A 516 2.94 -3.49 47.36
N PRO A 517 2.82 -3.90 48.66
CA PRO A 517 2.75 -2.96 49.77
C PRO A 517 4.05 -2.15 49.81
N SER A 518 3.90 -0.83 49.72
CA SER A 518 4.95 0.17 49.76
C SER A 518 5.80 0.02 51.04
N THR A 519 6.88 -0.71 50.99
CA THR A 519 8.03 -0.50 51.90
C THR A 519 8.76 0.73 51.35
N LEU A 520 8.60 1.85 52.05
CA LEU A 520 9.33 3.10 51.83
C LEU A 520 10.84 2.79 51.79
N PRO A 521 11.56 3.13 50.71
CA PRO A 521 13.02 3.07 50.72
C PRO A 521 13.56 4.20 51.62
N ALA A 522 14.43 3.85 52.56
CA ALA A 522 15.21 4.80 53.35
C ALA A 522 16.05 5.71 52.43
N PRO A 523 16.32 6.96 52.82
CA PRO A 523 17.11 7.89 52.00
C PRO A 523 18.54 7.40 51.84
N ILE A 524 18.94 7.17 50.60
CA ILE A 524 20.32 6.77 50.22
C ILE A 524 21.18 8.04 50.19
N PRO A 525 22.39 8.05 50.81
CA PRO A 525 23.30 9.19 50.72
C PRO A 525 23.90 9.29 49.31
N ALA A 526 24.01 10.52 48.86
CA ALA A 526 24.60 10.87 47.55
C ALA A 526 26.09 10.42 47.52
N THR A 527 26.39 9.45 46.66
CA THR A 527 27.74 9.22 46.15
C THR A 527 27.66 9.07 44.64
N ASP A 528 28.50 9.91 44.02
CA ASP A 528 28.75 10.07 42.61
C ASP A 528 29.06 8.75 41.87
N ASN A 529 28.74 8.73 40.58
CA ASN A 529 29.06 7.72 39.55
C ASN A 529 28.17 6.47 39.50
N THR A 530 26.98 6.63 38.91
CA THR A 530 26.33 5.53 38.21
C THR A 530 25.73 6.03 36.88
N SER A 531 26.07 5.29 35.83
CA SER A 531 25.58 5.44 34.46
C SER A 531 24.05 5.56 34.39
N PRO A 532 23.47 6.32 33.47
CA PRO A 532 22.04 6.46 33.38
C PRO A 532 21.40 5.10 33.08
N MET A 533 20.57 4.66 34.04
CA MET A 533 19.67 3.52 33.91
C MET A 533 18.88 3.69 32.61
N GLU A 534 18.96 2.71 31.74
CA GLU A 534 18.24 2.58 30.47
C GLU A 534 16.74 2.71 30.75
N LEU A 535 16.21 3.91 30.51
CA LEU A 535 14.78 4.19 30.55
C LEU A 535 14.14 3.41 29.41
N THR A 536 13.31 2.45 29.78
CA THR A 536 12.28 1.74 29.00
C THR A 536 12.02 2.32 27.63
N GLU A 537 12.22 1.47 26.63
CA GLU A 537 11.97 1.69 25.20
C GLU A 537 10.64 2.38 24.97
N THR A 538 10.73 3.53 24.33
CA THR A 538 9.63 4.46 24.09
C THR A 538 8.75 4.00 22.91
N PRO A 539 7.50 4.52 22.74
CA PRO A 539 6.57 4.18 21.64
C PRO A 539 7.12 4.33 20.21
N LYS A 540 8.33 4.86 20.04
CA LYS A 540 9.01 5.02 18.74
C LYS A 540 9.46 3.70 18.10
N GLU A 541 9.73 2.65 18.87
CA GLU A 541 10.15 1.35 18.30
C GLU A 541 9.00 0.59 17.64
N GLU A 542 7.76 0.74 18.12
CA GLU A 542 6.60 0.05 17.58
C GLU A 542 6.18 0.61 16.19
N VAL A 543 6.28 1.92 15.99
CA VAL A 543 5.99 2.56 14.70
C VAL A 543 7.06 2.18 13.65
N ASP A 544 8.32 2.01 14.07
CA ASP A 544 9.40 1.56 13.18
C ASP A 544 9.23 0.09 12.77
N GLN A 545 8.58 -0.77 13.58
CA GLN A 545 8.31 -2.17 13.23
C GLN A 545 7.29 -2.31 12.09
N ALA A 546 6.20 -1.56 12.09
CA ALA A 546 5.19 -1.61 11.01
C ALA A 546 5.79 -1.19 9.66
N GLY A 547 6.62 -0.13 9.64
CA GLY A 547 7.33 0.32 8.44
C GLY A 547 8.29 -0.74 7.88
N VAL A 548 9.04 -1.41 8.74
CA VAL A 548 9.95 -2.50 8.37
C VAL A 548 9.16 -3.69 7.80
N ILE A 549 8.05 -4.09 8.42
CA ILE A 549 7.17 -5.16 7.95
C ILE A 549 6.65 -4.86 6.54
N MET A 550 6.14 -3.64 6.32
CA MET A 550 5.65 -3.22 5.01
C MET A 550 6.77 -3.16 3.96
N GLY A 551 7.97 -2.75 4.35
CA GLY A 551 9.16 -2.78 3.49
C GLY A 551 9.54 -4.19 3.05
N ILE A 552 9.52 -5.17 3.98
CA ILE A 552 9.79 -6.58 3.67
C ILE A 552 8.67 -7.16 2.80
N HIS A 553 7.40 -6.82 3.08
CA HIS A 553 6.28 -7.22 2.23
C HIS A 553 6.45 -6.69 0.80
N ASN A 554 6.81 -5.40 0.61
CA ASN A 554 7.06 -4.83 -0.71
C ASN A 554 8.23 -5.55 -1.43
N MET A 555 9.28 -5.94 -0.70
CA MET A 555 10.38 -6.72 -1.25
C MET A 555 9.93 -8.13 -1.66
N SER A 556 9.01 -8.76 -0.92
CA SER A 556 8.42 -10.05 -1.28
C SER A 556 7.50 -9.99 -2.52
N VAL A 557 7.04 -8.80 -2.88
CA VAL A 557 6.30 -8.51 -4.11
C VAL A 557 7.26 -8.26 -5.28
N SER A 558 8.29 -7.43 -5.08
CA SER A 558 9.15 -6.95 -6.19
C SER A 558 10.27 -7.94 -6.56
N ALA A 559 10.94 -8.56 -5.58
CA ALA A 559 12.06 -9.46 -5.86
C ALA A 559 11.70 -10.68 -6.75
N PRO A 560 10.56 -11.39 -6.55
CA PRO A 560 10.20 -12.53 -7.39
C PRO A 560 9.91 -12.16 -8.86
N GLN A 561 9.57 -10.90 -9.13
CA GLN A 561 9.36 -10.42 -10.50
C GLN A 561 10.66 -10.45 -11.32
N ILE A 562 11.82 -10.28 -10.68
CA ILE A 562 13.13 -10.46 -11.33
C ILE A 562 13.29 -11.92 -11.77
N ILE A 563 12.89 -12.87 -10.90
CA ILE A 563 12.93 -14.31 -11.23
C ILE A 563 11.98 -14.62 -12.40
N ALA A 564 10.78 -14.03 -12.38
CA ALA A 564 9.80 -14.16 -13.47
C ALA A 564 10.39 -13.67 -14.81
N ASN A 565 11.07 -12.52 -14.81
CA ASN A 565 11.67 -11.95 -16.01
C ASN A 565 12.82 -12.80 -16.57
N VAL A 566 13.74 -13.25 -15.71
CA VAL A 566 14.84 -14.13 -16.11
C VAL A 566 14.29 -15.48 -16.64
N GLY A 567 13.31 -16.07 -15.93
CA GLY A 567 12.65 -17.29 -16.36
C GLY A 567 11.93 -17.13 -17.70
N SER A 568 11.18 -16.04 -17.88
CA SER A 568 10.51 -15.70 -19.15
C SER A 568 11.52 -15.53 -20.29
N SER A 569 12.64 -14.84 -20.03
CA SER A 569 13.72 -14.66 -21.03
C SER A 569 14.29 -16.00 -21.51
N LEU A 570 14.52 -16.95 -20.59
CA LEU A 570 15.02 -18.28 -20.94
C LEU A 570 14.01 -19.07 -21.78
N ILE A 571 12.72 -19.01 -21.40
CA ILE A 571 11.64 -19.67 -22.15
C ILE A 571 11.53 -19.07 -23.55
N PHE A 572 11.50 -17.75 -23.66
CA PHE A 572 11.45 -17.09 -24.98
C PHE A 572 12.65 -17.44 -25.84
N ARG A 573 13.85 -17.52 -25.28
CA ARG A 573 15.06 -17.91 -26.03
C ARG A 573 14.94 -19.28 -26.69
N ILE A 574 14.17 -20.20 -26.08
CA ILE A 574 14.00 -21.58 -26.59
C ILE A 574 12.83 -21.65 -27.57
N TRP A 575 11.70 -21.02 -27.27
CA TRP A 575 10.42 -21.24 -27.97
C TRP A 575 9.95 -20.09 -28.84
N GLN A 576 10.53 -18.87 -28.70
CA GLN A 576 10.10 -17.74 -29.51
C GLN A 576 10.39 -17.94 -31.00
N LYS A 577 9.48 -17.47 -31.86
CA LYS A 577 9.69 -17.34 -33.28
C LYS A 577 9.97 -15.88 -33.69
N PRO A 578 10.57 -15.61 -34.84
CA PRO A 578 10.71 -14.24 -35.35
C PRO A 578 9.35 -13.59 -35.52
N ARG A 579 9.28 -12.26 -35.27
CA ARG A 579 8.05 -11.46 -35.45
C ARG A 579 7.54 -11.60 -36.91
N GLY A 580 6.23 -11.78 -37.06
CA GLY A 580 5.60 -12.00 -38.37
C GLY A 580 5.63 -13.45 -38.85
N THR A 581 6.11 -14.42 -38.05
CA THR A 581 6.01 -15.84 -38.38
C THR A 581 4.87 -16.49 -37.59
N PRO A 582 4.02 -17.31 -38.28
CA PRO A 582 2.90 -17.97 -37.60
C PRO A 582 3.34 -19.07 -36.63
N GLY A 583 2.48 -19.38 -35.64
CA GLY A 583 2.65 -20.50 -34.72
C GLY A 583 3.59 -20.22 -33.54
N ASP A 584 3.77 -18.98 -33.13
CA ASP A 584 4.44 -18.65 -31.86
C ASP A 584 3.46 -18.76 -30.69
N HIS A 585 3.76 -19.62 -29.72
CA HIS A 585 2.98 -19.85 -28.50
C HIS A 585 3.81 -19.62 -27.23
N SER A 586 4.98 -19.01 -27.38
CA SER A 586 5.95 -18.85 -26.28
C SER A 586 5.40 -18.06 -25.11
N ILE A 587 4.56 -17.05 -25.33
CA ILE A 587 3.94 -16.26 -24.27
C ILE A 587 2.93 -17.12 -23.49
N GLY A 588 2.13 -17.95 -24.16
CA GLY A 588 1.19 -18.86 -23.49
C GLY A 588 1.92 -19.83 -22.53
N ILE A 589 3.09 -20.33 -22.91
CA ILE A 589 3.92 -21.19 -22.05
C ILE A 589 4.39 -20.45 -20.80
N VAL A 590 4.82 -19.19 -20.95
CA VAL A 590 5.25 -18.35 -19.82
C VAL A 590 4.08 -18.09 -18.85
N LEU A 591 2.88 -17.79 -19.38
CA LEU A 591 1.67 -17.61 -18.58
C LEU A 591 1.28 -18.89 -17.83
N ALA A 592 1.34 -20.05 -18.50
CA ALA A 592 1.03 -21.34 -17.88
C ALA A 592 2.00 -21.69 -16.75
N LEU A 593 3.30 -21.43 -16.93
CA LEU A 593 4.29 -21.59 -15.87
C LEU A 593 3.98 -20.67 -14.68
N GLY A 594 3.53 -19.45 -14.95
CA GLY A 594 3.01 -18.52 -13.92
C GLY A 594 1.87 -19.14 -13.11
N GLY A 595 0.97 -19.90 -13.77
CA GLY A 595 -0.07 -20.68 -13.10
C GLY A 595 0.48 -21.75 -12.15
N VAL A 596 1.58 -22.43 -12.51
CA VAL A 596 2.24 -23.40 -11.61
C VAL A 596 2.77 -22.71 -10.34
N PHE A 597 3.39 -21.56 -10.47
CA PHE A 597 3.83 -20.79 -9.30
C PHE A 597 2.66 -20.31 -8.42
N ALA A 598 1.51 -20.01 -9.01
CA ALA A 598 0.31 -19.70 -8.26
C ALA A 598 -0.22 -20.90 -7.44
N LEU A 599 -0.07 -22.13 -7.91
CA LEU A 599 -0.36 -23.34 -7.12
C LEU A 599 0.56 -23.46 -5.91
N VAL A 600 1.85 -23.15 -6.09
CA VAL A 600 2.79 -23.11 -4.97
C VAL A 600 2.38 -22.03 -3.96
N ALA A 601 1.98 -20.85 -4.43
CA ALA A 601 1.46 -19.79 -3.58
C ALA A 601 0.21 -20.24 -2.82
N ALA A 602 -0.74 -20.93 -3.48
CA ALA A 602 -1.94 -21.46 -2.87
C ALA A 602 -1.61 -22.46 -1.74
N PHE A 603 -0.60 -23.32 -1.92
CA PHE A 603 -0.12 -24.19 -0.85
C PHE A 603 0.34 -23.43 0.40
N PHE A 604 1.03 -22.29 0.23
CA PHE A 604 1.43 -21.46 1.35
C PHE A 604 0.25 -20.73 2.03
N VAL A 605 -0.84 -20.43 1.30
CA VAL A 605 -2.06 -19.86 1.92
C VAL A 605 -2.66 -20.82 2.94
N LEU A 606 -2.61 -22.14 2.70
CA LEU A 606 -3.11 -23.14 3.65
C LEU A 606 -2.38 -23.13 4.99
N ARG A 607 -1.15 -22.61 5.03
CA ARG A 607 -0.34 -22.47 6.25
C ARG A 607 -0.65 -21.21 7.05
N ILE A 608 -1.43 -20.28 6.50
CA ILE A 608 -1.91 -19.09 7.20
C ILE A 608 -2.98 -19.54 8.18
N LYS A 609 -2.90 -19.13 9.45
CA LYS A 609 -3.93 -19.46 10.44
C LYS A 609 -5.15 -18.58 10.21
N ASP A 610 -6.33 -19.20 10.25
CA ASP A 610 -7.62 -18.49 10.40
C ASP A 610 -7.82 -18.24 11.90
N ASP A 611 -7.20 -17.23 12.46
CA ASP A 611 -7.53 -16.78 13.81
C ASP A 611 -8.82 -15.95 13.73
N VAL A 612 -9.95 -16.65 13.63
CA VAL A 612 -11.26 -16.05 13.83
C VAL A 612 -11.49 -15.96 15.33
N SER A 613 -11.56 -14.74 15.83
CA SER A 613 -12.21 -14.37 17.09
C SER A 613 -11.89 -15.18 18.36
N ARG A 614 -10.70 -14.94 18.94
CA ARG A 614 -10.55 -15.02 20.40
C ARG A 614 -10.23 -13.61 20.93
N PRO A 615 -10.91 -13.15 21.99
CA PRO A 615 -10.58 -11.87 22.62
C PRO A 615 -9.11 -11.82 23.02
N PRO A 616 -8.43 -10.66 22.95
CA PRO A 616 -7.01 -10.53 23.32
C PRO A 616 -6.70 -10.98 24.75
N GLU A 617 -7.69 -10.90 25.64
CA GLU A 617 -7.59 -11.32 27.04
C GLU A 617 -7.41 -12.84 27.21
N THR A 618 -8.11 -13.66 26.41
CA THR A 618 -7.98 -15.13 26.47
C THR A 618 -6.67 -15.64 25.83
N LEU A 619 -6.05 -14.86 24.97
CA LEU A 619 -4.75 -15.21 24.36
C LEU A 619 -3.57 -14.88 25.27
N ALA A 620 -3.69 -13.89 26.13
CA ALA A 620 -2.68 -13.58 27.15
C ALA A 620 -2.62 -14.68 28.23
N ASP A 621 -3.78 -15.24 28.60
CA ASP A 621 -3.88 -16.33 29.59
C ASP A 621 -3.35 -17.67 29.04
N GLU A 622 -3.47 -17.94 27.74
CA GLU A 622 -2.90 -19.15 27.10
C GLU A 622 -1.37 -19.09 26.93
N GLU A 623 -0.79 -17.91 26.67
CA GLU A 623 0.68 -17.76 26.58
C GLU A 623 1.36 -17.89 27.96
N HIS A 624 0.70 -17.45 29.03
CA HIS A 624 1.22 -17.64 30.40
C HIS A 624 1.03 -19.07 30.92
N GLY A 625 0.00 -19.79 30.47
CA GLY A 625 -0.22 -21.18 30.86
C GLY A 625 0.73 -22.20 30.21
N VAL A 626 1.48 -21.80 29.20
CA VAL A 626 2.47 -22.66 28.50
C VAL A 626 3.86 -22.49 29.12
N ASP A 627 4.21 -21.31 29.62
CA ASP A 627 5.51 -21.06 30.26
C ASP A 627 5.61 -21.71 31.69
N ASP A 628 4.45 -21.91 32.36
CA ASP A 628 4.43 -22.58 33.70
C ASP A 628 4.49 -24.12 33.62
N GLN A 629 4.43 -24.72 32.41
CA GLN A 629 4.51 -26.18 32.25
C GLN A 629 5.90 -26.71 31.88
N ASP A 630 6.83 -25.86 31.47
CA ASP A 630 8.16 -26.29 31.03
C ASP A 630 9.23 -26.18 32.14
N ASP A 631 8.94 -25.59 33.32
CA ASP A 631 9.90 -25.41 34.42
C ASP A 631 9.80 -26.46 35.56
N ASP A 632 8.87 -27.45 35.47
CA ASP A 632 8.64 -28.42 36.57
C ASP A 632 9.20 -29.84 36.33
N GLU A 633 10.12 -30.03 35.37
CA GLU A 633 10.81 -31.31 35.17
C GLU A 633 12.28 -31.28 35.62
N SER A 634 12.55 -30.97 36.91
CA SER A 634 13.77 -31.42 37.54
C SER A 634 13.73 -31.33 39.08
N SER A 635 13.14 -32.30 39.76
CA SER A 635 13.69 -32.81 41.04
C SER A 635 13.00 -34.10 41.48
N PRO A 636 13.73 -35.16 41.78
CA PRO A 636 13.16 -36.36 42.36
C PRO A 636 13.38 -36.33 43.88
N ASN A 637 12.32 -36.36 44.69
CA ASN A 637 12.23 -37.14 45.91
C ASN A 637 11.00 -36.83 46.79
N GLY A 638 10.20 -37.87 47.02
CA GLY A 638 9.60 -38.29 48.27
C GLY A 638 8.59 -37.37 48.96
N ASP A 639 7.33 -37.64 48.96
CA ASP A 639 6.67 -38.36 50.05
C ASP A 639 5.14 -38.44 49.86
N LEU A 640 4.61 -39.56 50.28
CA LEU A 640 3.23 -40.01 50.29
C LEU A 640 2.41 -39.22 51.31
N SER A 641 1.32 -38.52 50.91
CA SER A 641 0.12 -38.48 51.79
C SER A 641 -1.14 -37.98 51.02
N THR A 642 -2.04 -38.88 50.91
CA THR A 642 -3.51 -38.81 50.80
C THR A 642 -4.17 -37.44 50.84
N ARG A 643 -4.87 -37.07 49.73
CA ARG A 643 -6.12 -36.31 49.85
C ARG A 643 -7.11 -36.63 48.71
N THR A 644 -8.26 -37.09 49.18
CA THR A 644 -9.49 -37.52 48.54
C THR A 644 -10.09 -36.52 47.55
N LYS A 645 -10.51 -37.06 46.39
CA LYS A 645 -11.44 -36.45 45.44
C LYS A 645 -12.88 -36.63 45.89
N PRO A 646 -13.80 -35.71 45.71
CA PRO A 646 -15.25 -36.01 45.71
C PRO A 646 -15.70 -36.37 44.26
N GLY A 647 -16.32 -37.54 44.15
CA GLY A 647 -16.91 -38.06 42.94
C GLY A 647 -18.22 -37.40 42.62
N TYR A 648 -18.51 -37.35 41.32
CA TYR A 648 -19.88 -37.24 40.84
C TYR A 648 -20.28 -38.51 40.08
N SER A 649 -21.43 -39.05 40.53
CA SER A 649 -22.07 -40.28 40.10
C SER A 649 -22.49 -40.27 38.64
N ALA A 650 -22.19 -41.36 37.96
CA ALA A 650 -22.89 -41.80 36.78
C ALA A 650 -24.13 -42.64 37.18
N VAL A 651 -25.24 -42.46 36.50
CA VAL A 651 -26.38 -43.36 36.50
C VAL A 651 -26.51 -43.95 35.08
N PRO A 652 -26.62 -45.29 34.99
CA PRO A 652 -26.73 -45.99 33.71
C PRO A 652 -28.19 -46.19 33.29
N THR A 653 -28.46 -46.18 32.00
CA THR A 653 -29.64 -46.82 31.43
C THR A 653 -29.20 -47.78 30.32
N ALA A 654 -29.68 -48.99 30.48
CA ALA A 654 -29.47 -50.18 29.70
C ALA A 654 -30.39 -50.31 28.49
N ASP A 655 -29.96 -51.23 27.59
CA ASP A 655 -30.71 -52.09 26.67
C ASP A 655 -31.30 -51.44 25.41
N SER A 656 -31.21 -51.98 24.23
CA SER A 656 -30.99 -53.33 23.71
C SER A 656 -31.02 -53.29 22.16
N GLU A 657 -30.33 -54.23 21.60
CA GLU A 657 -30.60 -54.99 20.37
C GLU A 657 -30.13 -54.48 18.99
N ALA A 658 -29.12 -55.15 18.52
CA ALA A 658 -28.89 -55.51 17.12
C ALA A 658 -29.63 -56.81 16.79
N PRO A 659 -29.67 -57.39 15.57
CA PRO A 659 -29.20 -56.99 14.25
C PRO A 659 -30.18 -57.36 13.10
N ARG A 660 -29.88 -57.01 11.83
CA ARG A 660 -29.92 -57.94 10.66
C ARG A 660 -29.72 -57.22 9.32
N GLU A 661 -28.81 -57.83 8.60
CA GLU A 661 -28.62 -57.74 7.16
C GLU A 661 -29.93 -57.94 6.38
N VAL A 662 -29.98 -57.39 5.14
CA VAL A 662 -30.32 -58.04 3.88
C VAL A 662 -30.09 -57.07 2.70
N GLU A 663 -29.20 -57.49 1.82
CA GLU A 663 -29.03 -57.38 0.39
C GLU A 663 -30.05 -56.67 -0.50
N ALA A 664 -29.46 -56.07 -1.55
CA ALA A 664 -29.85 -56.12 -2.97
C ALA A 664 -31.01 -55.21 -3.46
N SER A 665 -30.67 -54.18 -4.18
CA SER A 665 -30.81 -54.03 -5.64
C SER A 665 -30.21 -52.70 -6.08
#